data_c0f7456672253c5e919a4d105adc15c4
#
_entry.id   c0f7456672253c5e919a4d105adc15c4
#
_cell.length_a   1.000
_cell.length_b   1.000
_cell.length_c   1.000
_cell.angle_alpha   90.00
_cell.angle_beta   90.00
_cell.angle_gamma   90.00
#
_symmetry.space_group_name_H-M   'P 1'
#
loop_
_entity.id
_entity.type
_entity.pdbx_description
1 polymer ?
#
loop_
_entity_poly.entity_id
_entity_poly.type
_entity_poly.pdbx_seq_one_letter_code
_entity_poly.pdbx_strand_id
1 'polypeptide(L)'
;MYMFNRITVNPQLPKRINRLSEIANNLWWSWNTDFLKIFKEIDIDLWERVDKNPVKFLKLVSQEKLEQASINQQVLKQYDKIVNDFDGYMNSKNTWFSKKYPNNKNDIIAYFSAEYGLDETIPIYSGGLGILSGDHLKSASDLGIPLVAVGLLYKNGYFHQKIDGYGNQQSIYKDIDLMNLPINPVKDEKGEELKVLLKLPGKNLYLKVWKINVGRITLYLLDSDIPENTDEDYRNITLRLYGGDQEMRIKQEIVLGMGGVNLLRTLGLDPNIYHMNEGHSSFLLLEVIKNIIKEKKVSFDIARDITSAKTVFTTHTPVPAGNDIFPMELVEKYFKGYWTKLGIDKDTFLHLGTKPNDTLDSGFNMGILALKIAGKKNGVSKLHGAVSRELFGDVWPAIAANESPITYVTNGIHTCTWLAPNLKELYNKYLIPYWQDNIQIQETWKKIDNIPNERLWEEHQSRKNKLLKLVKENVTNNMKENGISYEEINEITSKLNPNALTIGFARRFATYKRATLIFRDLERITQILNNSEKPVQLIFAGKAHPADKEGQELIKYIKEISMKPQFKGKIFVLENYNIGIARYLVSGVDVWLNNPRRPMEASGTSGQKASVNGVINFSVLDGWWAEGYDSKNGWTIGTNDEYSSYDIQDDADSNSMYTTLENKIIPTYYDKASNGISEKWLRIMKNSIISTGGRYSTSRMLCDYTDRLYMPLIDVYKKYYSDLSEVANLNEWKTKMQINWEKIKIEQLNNMDNISIDAGNKIEVTCKVILPDISADNITVETYAGRITDKGTIENITIMPMDLIEKNEEKREYIYKAKLELTTGGNYGYTFRVMPKHNMILDPENLNLIKWITA
;
A
#
# COMPACT_ATOMS: atom_id res chain seq x y z
N MET A 1 -30.65 22.56 -38.59
CA MET A 1 -29.57 22.41 -37.60
C MET A 1 -28.97 23.79 -37.40
N TYR A 2 -29.08 24.39 -36.20
CA TYR A 2 -28.56 25.76 -35.96
C TYR A 2 -27.05 25.66 -35.76
N MET A 3 -26.29 26.61 -36.33
CA MET A 3 -24.86 26.72 -36.14
C MET A 3 -24.59 27.57 -34.90
N PHE A 4 -23.91 26.98 -33.90
CA PHE A 4 -23.57 27.68 -32.66
C PHE A 4 -22.09 28.07 -32.66
N ASN A 5 -21.79 29.29 -32.35
CA ASN A 5 -20.44 29.73 -32.01
C ASN A 5 -20.18 29.39 -30.54
N ARG A 6 -19.07 28.69 -30.25
CA ARG A 6 -18.69 28.34 -28.89
C ARG A 6 -17.88 29.52 -28.27
N ILE A 7 -18.33 30.03 -27.14
CA ILE A 7 -17.62 31.03 -26.37
C ILE A 7 -17.43 30.46 -24.96
N THR A 8 -16.20 30.47 -24.44
CA THR A 8 -15.91 30.10 -23.06
C THR A 8 -15.74 31.38 -22.23
N VAL A 9 -16.56 31.53 -21.19
CA VAL A 9 -16.47 32.65 -20.24
C VAL A 9 -15.92 32.11 -18.92
N ASN A 10 -14.79 32.63 -18.45
CA ASN A 10 -14.20 32.28 -17.18
C ASN A 10 -14.43 33.40 -16.16
N PRO A 11 -14.97 33.10 -14.97
CA PRO A 11 -15.06 34.09 -13.90
C PRO A 11 -13.68 34.59 -13.48
N GLN A 12 -13.61 35.85 -13.08
CA GLN A 12 -12.38 36.48 -12.60
C GLN A 12 -12.41 36.54 -11.06
N LEU A 13 -11.49 35.92 -10.39
CA LEU A 13 -11.38 36.00 -8.94
C LEU A 13 -11.00 37.44 -8.51
N PRO A 14 -11.81 38.09 -7.66
CA PRO A 14 -11.44 39.38 -7.08
C PRO A 14 -10.08 39.30 -6.35
N LYS A 15 -9.27 40.36 -6.43
CA LYS A 15 -7.90 40.36 -5.82
C LYS A 15 -7.91 39.95 -4.36
N ARG A 16 -8.96 40.28 -3.61
CA ARG A 16 -9.07 40.00 -2.17
C ARG A 16 -9.13 38.48 -1.84
N ILE A 17 -9.67 37.67 -2.76
CA ILE A 17 -9.89 36.25 -2.59
C ILE A 17 -9.19 35.41 -3.68
N ASN A 18 -8.20 35.94 -4.38
CA ASN A 18 -7.57 35.30 -5.55
C ASN A 18 -6.84 34.02 -5.25
N ARG A 19 -6.35 33.82 -4.02
CA ARG A 19 -5.65 32.59 -3.62
C ARG A 19 -6.57 31.36 -3.47
N LEU A 20 -7.90 31.54 -3.58
CA LEU A 20 -8.83 30.40 -3.67
C LEU A 20 -8.45 29.45 -4.82
N SER A 21 -7.99 29.99 -5.97
CA SER A 21 -7.55 29.17 -7.10
C SER A 21 -6.29 28.36 -6.78
N GLU A 22 -5.32 28.95 -6.09
CA GLU A 22 -4.08 28.28 -5.67
C GLU A 22 -4.42 27.09 -4.76
N ILE A 23 -5.22 27.34 -3.72
CA ILE A 23 -5.57 26.31 -2.73
C ILE A 23 -6.45 25.22 -3.36
N ALA A 24 -7.41 25.59 -4.26
CA ALA A 24 -8.24 24.62 -4.98
C ALA A 24 -7.41 23.68 -5.88
N ASN A 25 -6.27 24.14 -6.39
CA ASN A 25 -5.32 23.34 -7.17
C ASN A 25 -4.28 22.57 -6.34
N ASN A 26 -4.40 22.58 -5.01
CA ASN A 26 -3.57 21.78 -4.11
C ASN A 26 -4.47 20.86 -3.29
N LEU A 27 -4.31 19.56 -3.41
CA LEU A 27 -5.14 18.56 -2.72
C LEU A 27 -5.02 18.57 -1.19
N TRP A 28 -4.24 19.49 -0.59
CA TRP A 28 -4.22 19.74 0.85
C TRP A 28 -5.64 19.87 1.44
N TRP A 29 -6.57 20.44 0.71
CA TRP A 29 -7.97 20.55 1.11
C TRP A 29 -8.70 19.21 1.29
N SER A 30 -8.23 18.13 0.64
CA SER A 30 -8.91 16.82 0.72
C SER A 30 -8.83 16.18 2.12
N TRP A 31 -7.90 16.65 2.98
CA TRP A 31 -7.82 16.27 4.39
C TRP A 31 -7.90 17.46 5.37
N ASN A 32 -8.04 18.68 4.83
CA ASN A 32 -8.29 19.91 5.57
C ASN A 32 -9.63 20.53 5.10
N THR A 33 -10.71 19.80 5.37
CA THR A 33 -12.06 20.03 4.80
C THR A 33 -12.71 21.36 5.22
N ASP A 34 -12.14 22.10 6.17
CA ASP A 34 -12.60 23.44 6.52
C ASP A 34 -12.54 24.40 5.32
N PHE A 35 -11.58 24.21 4.41
CA PHE A 35 -11.51 24.93 3.15
C PHE A 35 -12.78 24.80 2.32
N LEU A 36 -13.36 23.61 2.29
CA LEU A 36 -14.55 23.33 1.46
C LEU A 36 -15.81 24.07 1.96
N LYS A 37 -15.83 24.52 3.23
CA LYS A 37 -16.96 25.26 3.79
C LYS A 37 -17.17 26.60 3.11
N ILE A 38 -16.10 27.27 2.62
CA ILE A 38 -16.18 28.57 1.96
C ILE A 38 -17.00 28.53 0.66
N PHE A 39 -16.93 27.44 -0.10
CA PHE A 39 -17.71 27.26 -1.33
C PHE A 39 -19.21 27.17 -1.06
N LYS A 40 -19.60 26.54 0.06
CA LYS A 40 -21.00 26.49 0.51
C LYS A 40 -21.54 27.88 0.89
N GLU A 41 -20.70 28.72 1.49
CA GLU A 41 -21.09 30.09 1.85
C GLU A 41 -21.21 30.99 0.63
N ILE A 42 -20.42 30.75 -0.42
CA ILE A 42 -20.50 31.51 -1.67
C ILE A 42 -21.74 31.11 -2.49
N ASP A 43 -21.94 29.81 -2.73
CA ASP A 43 -23.08 29.28 -3.49
C ASP A 43 -23.31 27.78 -3.18
N ILE A 44 -24.24 27.49 -2.26
CA ILE A 44 -24.54 26.12 -1.85
C ILE A 44 -25.14 25.27 -2.98
N ASP A 45 -26.01 25.85 -3.82
CA ASP A 45 -26.68 25.13 -4.90
C ASP A 45 -25.67 24.73 -6.00
N LEU A 46 -24.76 25.63 -6.34
CA LEU A 46 -23.67 25.32 -7.27
C LEU A 46 -22.73 24.30 -6.65
N TRP A 47 -22.38 24.42 -5.36
CA TRP A 47 -21.47 23.53 -4.67
C TRP A 47 -21.95 22.05 -4.72
N GLU A 48 -23.24 21.83 -4.45
CA GLU A 48 -23.83 20.49 -4.55
C GLU A 48 -23.90 20.01 -6.02
N ARG A 49 -24.24 20.89 -6.96
CA ARG A 49 -24.34 20.57 -8.41
C ARG A 49 -23.00 20.20 -9.07
N VAL A 50 -21.87 20.73 -8.55
CA VAL A 50 -20.53 20.41 -9.06
C VAL A 50 -19.86 19.24 -8.31
N ASP A 51 -20.63 18.46 -7.56
CA ASP A 51 -20.16 17.31 -6.79
C ASP A 51 -19.03 17.66 -5.81
N LYS A 52 -19.11 18.85 -5.20
CA LYS A 52 -18.14 19.34 -4.22
C LYS A 52 -16.71 19.47 -4.76
N ASN A 53 -16.57 19.73 -6.04
CA ASN A 53 -15.29 19.93 -6.70
C ASN A 53 -14.92 21.43 -6.71
N PRO A 54 -13.88 21.86 -5.96
CA PRO A 54 -13.55 23.28 -5.83
C PRO A 54 -13.03 23.90 -7.13
N VAL A 55 -12.31 23.15 -7.97
CA VAL A 55 -11.81 23.67 -9.26
C VAL A 55 -12.97 23.93 -10.22
N LYS A 56 -13.89 22.95 -10.33
CA LYS A 56 -15.09 23.09 -11.16
C LYS A 56 -16.02 24.19 -10.66
N PHE A 57 -16.12 24.35 -9.33
CA PHE A 57 -16.89 25.44 -8.73
C PHE A 57 -16.38 26.81 -9.18
N LEU A 58 -15.07 27.06 -9.05
CA LEU A 58 -14.45 28.34 -9.41
C LEU A 58 -14.57 28.69 -10.89
N LYS A 59 -14.80 27.71 -11.75
CA LYS A 59 -15.03 27.91 -13.18
C LYS A 59 -16.48 28.20 -13.56
N LEU A 60 -17.43 27.84 -12.71
CA LEU A 60 -18.85 27.92 -13.00
C LEU A 60 -19.61 28.93 -12.13
N VAL A 61 -19.00 29.40 -11.05
CA VAL A 61 -19.62 30.42 -10.16
C VAL A 61 -19.81 31.74 -10.90
N SER A 62 -20.90 32.46 -10.62
CA SER A 62 -21.15 33.77 -11.23
C SER A 62 -20.18 34.82 -10.72
N GLN A 63 -19.84 35.79 -11.57
CA GLN A 63 -18.97 36.92 -11.20
C GLN A 63 -19.55 37.71 -10.02
N GLU A 64 -20.88 37.93 -10.04
CA GLU A 64 -21.59 38.62 -8.97
C GLU A 64 -21.39 37.96 -7.60
N LYS A 65 -21.50 36.61 -7.51
CA LYS A 65 -21.29 35.89 -6.24
C LYS A 65 -19.86 36.00 -5.75
N LEU A 66 -18.87 36.01 -6.65
CA LEU A 66 -17.47 36.21 -6.30
C LEU A 66 -17.21 37.63 -5.76
N GLU A 67 -17.81 38.65 -6.38
CA GLU A 67 -17.72 40.03 -5.91
C GLU A 67 -18.38 40.20 -4.55
N GLN A 68 -19.57 39.65 -4.34
CA GLN A 68 -20.24 39.63 -3.04
C GLN A 68 -19.41 38.90 -1.97
N ALA A 69 -18.81 37.78 -2.30
CA ALA A 69 -17.92 37.04 -1.39
C ALA A 69 -16.69 37.85 -1.00
N SER A 70 -16.15 38.66 -1.93
CA SER A 70 -14.93 39.47 -1.71
C SER A 70 -15.12 40.64 -0.74
N ILE A 71 -16.35 40.99 -0.40
CA ILE A 71 -16.72 42.04 0.57
C ILE A 71 -17.47 41.52 1.80
N ASN A 72 -17.88 40.24 1.79
CA ASN A 72 -18.61 39.63 2.90
C ASN A 72 -17.63 39.32 4.06
N GLN A 73 -17.84 39.95 5.21
CA GLN A 73 -16.96 39.85 6.38
C GLN A 73 -16.84 38.43 6.92
N GLN A 74 -17.90 37.63 6.85
CA GLN A 74 -17.87 36.20 7.34
C GLN A 74 -17.02 35.35 6.40
N VAL A 75 -17.22 35.46 5.07
CA VAL A 75 -16.44 34.77 4.05
C VAL A 75 -14.97 35.20 4.13
N LEU A 76 -14.68 36.48 4.30
CA LEU A 76 -13.32 37.00 4.39
C LEU A 76 -12.60 36.48 5.65
N LYS A 77 -13.27 36.43 6.81
CA LYS A 77 -12.68 35.89 8.04
C LYS A 77 -12.31 34.41 7.87
N GLN A 78 -13.17 33.64 7.23
CA GLN A 78 -12.91 32.24 6.94
C GLN A 78 -11.77 32.10 5.92
N TYR A 79 -11.79 32.88 4.87
CA TYR A 79 -10.73 32.92 3.84
C TYR A 79 -9.37 33.24 4.45
N ASP A 80 -9.27 34.27 5.27
CA ASP A 80 -8.01 34.68 5.91
C ASP A 80 -7.47 33.55 6.82
N LYS A 81 -8.35 32.90 7.59
CA LYS A 81 -7.97 31.74 8.40
C LYS A 81 -7.40 30.63 7.52
N ILE A 82 -8.09 30.26 6.44
CA ILE A 82 -7.68 29.18 5.53
C ILE A 82 -6.33 29.47 4.88
N VAL A 83 -6.14 30.71 4.40
CA VAL A 83 -4.86 31.14 3.80
C VAL A 83 -3.72 31.05 4.83
N ASN A 84 -3.94 31.52 6.05
CA ASN A 84 -2.94 31.42 7.12
C ASN A 84 -2.62 29.98 7.50
N ASP A 85 -3.63 29.09 7.58
CA ASP A 85 -3.45 27.67 7.87
C ASP A 85 -2.67 26.99 6.74
N PHE A 86 -2.98 27.29 5.48
CA PHE A 86 -2.28 26.76 4.29
C PHE A 86 -0.82 27.25 4.25
N ASP A 87 -0.57 28.53 4.43
CA ASP A 87 0.78 29.11 4.44
C ASP A 87 1.60 28.58 5.61
N GLY A 88 1.01 28.48 6.79
CA GLY A 88 1.63 27.87 7.96
C GLY A 88 2.01 26.42 7.69
N TYR A 89 1.12 25.66 7.04
CA TYR A 89 1.41 24.29 6.64
C TYR A 89 2.54 24.21 5.61
N MET A 90 2.42 24.90 4.49
CA MET A 90 3.37 24.82 3.37
C MET A 90 4.78 25.30 3.73
N ASN A 91 4.90 26.36 4.55
CA ASN A 91 6.17 26.99 4.91
C ASN A 91 6.78 26.44 6.23
N SER A 92 6.12 25.52 6.90
CA SER A 92 6.62 24.96 8.17
C SER A 92 7.99 24.31 7.98
N LYS A 93 8.97 24.81 8.74
CA LYS A 93 10.31 24.23 8.84
C LYS A 93 10.43 23.25 10.03
N ASN A 94 9.34 23.05 10.79
CA ASN A 94 9.31 22.29 12.03
C ASN A 94 8.58 20.94 11.84
N THR A 95 8.85 20.25 10.73
CA THR A 95 8.29 18.93 10.42
C THR A 95 9.07 17.82 11.14
N TRP A 96 8.47 16.61 11.20
CA TRP A 96 9.14 15.43 11.76
C TRP A 96 10.49 15.17 11.05
N PHE A 97 10.50 15.19 9.73
CA PHE A 97 11.71 14.93 8.95
C PHE A 97 12.79 15.98 9.18
N SER A 98 12.42 17.26 9.19
CA SER A 98 13.39 18.36 9.37
C SER A 98 14.03 18.37 10.76
N LYS A 99 13.32 17.85 11.79
CA LYS A 99 13.85 17.69 13.15
C LYS A 99 14.79 16.50 13.25
N LYS A 100 14.40 15.36 12.70
CA LYS A 100 15.14 14.11 12.84
C LYS A 100 16.34 14.03 11.89
N TYR A 101 16.21 14.57 10.68
CA TYR A 101 17.21 14.50 9.61
C TYR A 101 17.57 15.89 9.06
N PRO A 102 18.11 16.81 9.89
CA PRO A 102 18.37 18.20 9.51
C PRO A 102 19.36 18.35 8.34
N ASN A 103 20.27 17.38 8.17
CA ASN A 103 21.31 17.38 7.13
C ASN A 103 20.83 16.76 5.79
N ASN A 104 19.65 16.18 5.75
CA ASN A 104 19.12 15.44 4.60
C ASN A 104 18.00 16.18 3.85
N LYS A 105 17.86 17.48 4.06
CA LYS A 105 16.76 18.29 3.47
C LYS A 105 16.78 18.36 1.94
N ASN A 106 17.96 18.17 1.36
CA ASN A 106 18.16 18.21 -0.09
C ASN A 106 18.15 16.81 -0.73
N ASP A 107 18.05 15.74 0.07
CA ASP A 107 17.90 14.40 -0.47
C ASP A 107 16.51 14.26 -1.08
N ILE A 108 16.41 13.56 -2.20
CA ILE A 108 15.16 13.37 -2.93
C ILE A 108 14.79 11.90 -2.91
N ILE A 109 13.55 11.60 -2.53
CA ILE A 109 12.95 10.28 -2.61
C ILE A 109 11.92 10.30 -3.75
N ALA A 110 12.11 9.47 -4.78
CA ALA A 110 11.18 9.33 -5.89
C ALA A 110 10.32 8.07 -5.69
N TYR A 111 9.01 8.25 -5.53
CA TYR A 111 8.04 7.18 -5.31
C TYR A 111 7.28 6.87 -6.61
N PHE A 112 7.34 5.63 -7.07
CA PHE A 112 6.73 5.17 -8.31
C PHE A 112 5.57 4.24 -8.02
N SER A 113 4.40 4.54 -8.59
CA SER A 113 3.22 3.67 -8.51
C SER A 113 2.39 3.77 -9.78
N ALA A 114 1.78 2.64 -10.17
CA ALA A 114 0.87 2.60 -11.32
C ALA A 114 -0.45 3.34 -11.05
N GLU A 115 -0.86 3.51 -9.78
CA GLU A 115 -2.13 4.11 -9.41
C GLU A 115 -2.04 4.96 -8.13
N TYR A 116 -2.86 6.02 -8.06
CA TYR A 116 -2.92 6.95 -6.92
C TYR A 116 -4.37 7.28 -6.57
N GLY A 117 -4.83 6.83 -5.41
CA GLY A 117 -6.15 7.13 -4.85
C GLY A 117 -6.09 8.34 -3.93
N LEU A 118 -6.20 9.54 -4.49
CA LEU A 118 -6.04 10.81 -3.78
C LEU A 118 -7.37 11.40 -3.30
N ASP A 119 -8.35 11.42 -4.20
CA ASP A 119 -9.69 11.95 -3.99
C ASP A 119 -10.66 11.27 -4.96
N GLU A 120 -11.98 11.26 -4.62
CA GLU A 120 -13.00 10.67 -5.47
C GLU A 120 -13.16 11.34 -6.84
N THR A 121 -12.75 12.59 -6.97
CA THR A 121 -12.81 13.34 -8.23
C THR A 121 -11.71 12.95 -9.21
N ILE A 122 -10.64 12.26 -8.75
CA ILE A 122 -9.48 11.89 -9.56
C ILE A 122 -9.40 10.34 -9.65
N PRO A 123 -10.09 9.71 -10.61
CA PRO A 123 -10.28 8.27 -10.67
C PRO A 123 -9.08 7.52 -11.31
N ILE A 124 -7.85 7.86 -10.96
CA ILE A 124 -6.61 7.18 -11.41
C ILE A 124 -6.16 6.08 -10.44
N TYR A 125 -7.11 5.39 -9.84
CA TYR A 125 -6.89 4.26 -8.94
C TYR A 125 -8.01 3.21 -9.12
N SER A 126 -7.70 1.95 -8.82
CA SER A 126 -8.66 0.85 -8.88
C SER A 126 -8.97 0.25 -7.51
N GLY A 127 -7.98 0.18 -6.62
CA GLY A 127 -8.10 -0.54 -5.37
C GLY A 127 -7.15 -0.09 -4.27
N GLY A 128 -6.80 -1.05 -3.39
CA GLY A 128 -6.01 -0.79 -2.18
C GLY A 128 -4.61 -0.25 -2.43
N LEU A 129 -3.96 -0.67 -3.53
CA LEU A 129 -2.63 -0.21 -3.91
C LEU A 129 -2.63 1.31 -4.16
N GLY A 130 -3.58 1.80 -4.96
CA GLY A 130 -3.71 3.22 -5.25
C GLY A 130 -4.10 4.06 -4.04
N ILE A 131 -5.00 3.54 -3.20
CA ILE A 131 -5.37 4.22 -1.95
C ILE A 131 -4.17 4.35 -1.02
N LEU A 132 -3.34 3.30 -0.89
CA LEU A 132 -2.11 3.37 -0.11
C LEU A 132 -1.13 4.39 -0.68
N SER A 133 -0.96 4.44 -2.01
CA SER A 133 -0.09 5.43 -2.67
C SER A 133 -0.57 6.87 -2.37
N GLY A 134 -1.87 7.11 -2.42
CA GLY A 134 -2.44 8.42 -2.05
C GLY A 134 -2.20 8.79 -0.59
N ASP A 135 -2.45 7.85 0.32
CA ASP A 135 -2.20 8.02 1.77
C ASP A 135 -0.70 8.22 2.07
N HIS A 136 0.18 7.53 1.32
CA HIS A 136 1.64 7.70 1.40
C HIS A 136 2.06 9.13 1.07
N LEU A 137 1.56 9.69 -0.04
CA LEU A 137 1.89 11.06 -0.45
C LEU A 137 1.39 12.10 0.57
N LYS A 138 0.16 11.94 1.07
CA LYS A 138 -0.41 12.85 2.07
C LYS A 138 0.41 12.85 3.36
N SER A 139 0.78 11.68 3.86
CA SER A 139 1.61 11.58 5.07
C SER A 139 3.05 12.02 4.84
N ALA A 140 3.64 11.79 3.64
CA ALA A 140 4.94 12.36 3.30
C ALA A 140 4.91 13.89 3.34
N SER A 141 3.81 14.48 2.85
CA SER A 141 3.57 15.91 2.94
C SER A 141 3.48 16.39 4.40
N ASP A 142 2.70 15.71 5.26
CA ASP A 142 2.55 16.09 6.66
C ASP A 142 3.87 15.99 7.43
N LEU A 143 4.64 14.92 7.21
CA LEU A 143 5.93 14.67 7.85
C LEU A 143 7.07 15.53 7.27
N GLY A 144 6.86 16.20 6.13
CA GLY A 144 7.86 17.02 5.47
C GLY A 144 8.99 16.22 4.83
N ILE A 145 8.73 14.96 4.43
CA ILE A 145 9.70 14.11 3.74
C ILE A 145 9.92 14.68 2.33
N PRO A 146 11.17 14.84 1.87
CA PRO A 146 11.49 15.40 0.54
C PRO A 146 11.19 14.36 -0.55
N LEU A 147 9.92 14.19 -0.87
CA LEU A 147 9.44 13.18 -1.79
C LEU A 147 8.85 13.82 -3.06
N VAL A 148 9.10 13.18 -4.19
CA VAL A 148 8.39 13.40 -5.46
C VAL A 148 7.76 12.09 -5.90
N ALA A 149 6.64 12.15 -6.58
CA ALA A 149 5.94 10.94 -7.03
C ALA A 149 5.80 10.91 -8.55
N VAL A 150 5.78 9.71 -9.12
CA VAL A 150 5.65 9.46 -10.56
C VAL A 150 4.58 8.42 -10.81
N GLY A 151 3.69 8.69 -11.76
CA GLY A 151 2.62 7.81 -12.19
C GLY A 151 2.20 8.05 -13.65
N LEU A 152 1.09 7.46 -14.04
CA LEU A 152 0.48 7.60 -15.35
C LEU A 152 -0.84 8.35 -15.27
N LEU A 153 -1.12 9.19 -16.26
CA LEU A 153 -2.42 9.85 -16.39
C LEU A 153 -3.31 9.02 -17.31
N TYR A 154 -4.25 8.31 -16.72
CA TYR A 154 -5.18 7.49 -17.50
C TYR A 154 -6.37 8.33 -17.96
N LYS A 155 -6.53 8.48 -19.26
CA LYS A 155 -7.58 9.30 -19.88
C LYS A 155 -9.00 8.90 -19.44
N ASN A 156 -9.26 7.60 -19.34
CA ASN A 156 -10.54 7.07 -18.86
C ASN A 156 -10.52 6.67 -17.38
N GLY A 157 -9.36 6.76 -16.71
CA GLY A 157 -9.19 6.31 -15.34
C GLY A 157 -9.56 4.85 -15.13
N TYR A 158 -10.30 4.57 -14.04
CA TYR A 158 -10.96 3.31 -13.79
C TYR A 158 -12.46 3.45 -14.04
N PHE A 159 -13.16 2.36 -14.37
CA PHE A 159 -14.54 2.41 -14.83
C PHE A 159 -15.55 2.85 -13.75
N HIS A 160 -16.66 3.45 -14.20
CA HIS A 160 -17.88 3.60 -13.41
C HIS A 160 -18.68 2.30 -13.47
N GLN A 161 -19.06 1.80 -12.30
CA GLN A 161 -19.86 0.58 -12.20
C GLN A 161 -21.35 0.93 -12.23
N LYS A 162 -22.11 0.23 -13.06
CA LYS A 162 -23.55 0.07 -12.94
C LYS A 162 -23.88 -1.39 -12.68
N ILE A 163 -24.92 -1.65 -11.89
CA ILE A 163 -25.46 -2.98 -11.64
C ILE A 163 -26.86 -3.00 -12.23
N ASP A 164 -27.07 -3.85 -13.25
CA ASP A 164 -28.39 -3.96 -13.89
C ASP A 164 -29.42 -4.70 -13.03
N GLY A 165 -30.65 -4.74 -13.50
CA GLY A 165 -31.76 -5.40 -12.79
C GLY A 165 -31.56 -6.90 -12.55
N TYR A 166 -30.66 -7.54 -13.29
CA TYR A 166 -30.28 -8.95 -13.14
C TYR A 166 -29.04 -9.14 -12.25
N GLY A 167 -28.48 -8.06 -11.71
CA GLY A 167 -27.31 -8.11 -10.86
C GLY A 167 -25.97 -8.11 -11.62
N ASN A 168 -25.97 -8.01 -12.95
CA ASN A 168 -24.73 -8.00 -13.71
C ASN A 168 -24.03 -6.65 -13.62
N GLN A 169 -22.70 -6.68 -13.42
CA GLN A 169 -21.85 -5.49 -13.44
C GLN A 169 -21.63 -5.02 -14.88
N GLN A 170 -21.88 -3.74 -15.12
CA GLN A 170 -21.52 -3.02 -16.34
C GLN A 170 -20.37 -2.06 -16.06
N SER A 171 -19.33 -2.10 -16.88
CA SER A 171 -18.14 -1.25 -16.76
C SER A 171 -18.22 -0.10 -17.78
N ILE A 172 -18.48 1.12 -17.32
CA ILE A 172 -18.68 2.30 -18.15
C ILE A 172 -17.43 3.18 -18.04
N TYR A 173 -16.77 3.38 -19.17
CA TYR A 173 -15.60 4.28 -19.26
C TYR A 173 -16.01 5.65 -19.76
N LYS A 174 -15.49 6.69 -19.12
CA LYS A 174 -15.71 8.09 -19.51
C LYS A 174 -14.37 8.81 -19.53
N ASP A 175 -14.18 9.70 -20.47
CA ASP A 175 -13.01 10.58 -20.48
C ASP A 175 -13.01 11.47 -19.23
N ILE A 176 -11.88 11.56 -18.58
CA ILE A 176 -11.67 12.45 -17.43
C ILE A 176 -11.59 13.88 -17.96
N ASP A 177 -12.41 14.77 -17.43
CA ASP A 177 -12.35 16.20 -17.75
C ASP A 177 -11.25 16.89 -16.92
N LEU A 178 -10.02 16.81 -17.44
CA LEU A 178 -8.82 17.35 -16.78
C LEU A 178 -8.92 18.84 -16.48
N MET A 179 -9.69 19.58 -17.27
CA MET A 179 -9.85 21.01 -17.09
C MET A 179 -10.57 21.35 -15.77
N ASN A 180 -11.40 20.46 -15.26
CA ASN A 180 -12.17 20.65 -14.03
C ASN A 180 -11.54 19.95 -12.81
N LEU A 181 -10.26 19.56 -12.90
CA LEU A 181 -9.52 18.89 -11.84
C LEU A 181 -8.27 19.68 -11.43
N PRO A 182 -7.73 19.46 -10.24
CA PRO A 182 -6.48 20.07 -9.80
C PRO A 182 -5.25 19.39 -10.46
N ILE A 183 -5.32 19.21 -11.77
CA ILE A 183 -4.28 18.61 -12.62
C ILE A 183 -3.82 19.67 -13.62
N ASN A 184 -2.55 20.03 -13.60
CA ASN A 184 -2.00 21.10 -14.41
C ASN A 184 -0.87 20.57 -15.30
N PRO A 185 -0.75 21.02 -16.56
CA PRO A 185 0.40 20.69 -17.38
C PRO A 185 1.68 21.29 -16.78
N VAL A 186 2.76 20.57 -16.85
CA VAL A 186 4.09 21.09 -16.51
C VAL A 186 4.61 21.85 -17.72
N LYS A 187 5.20 23.02 -17.49
CA LYS A 187 5.79 23.86 -18.53
C LYS A 187 7.31 23.86 -18.40
N ASP A 188 7.98 23.96 -19.54
CA ASP A 188 9.43 24.16 -19.64
C ASP A 188 9.79 25.65 -19.39
N GLU A 189 11.10 25.97 -19.50
CA GLU A 189 11.62 27.32 -19.31
C GLU A 189 11.09 28.33 -20.36
N LYS A 190 10.58 27.87 -21.50
CA LYS A 190 10.02 28.70 -22.57
C LYS A 190 8.52 28.91 -22.38
N GLY A 191 7.91 28.27 -21.37
CA GLY A 191 6.47 28.30 -21.13
C GLY A 191 5.65 27.32 -21.96
N GLU A 192 6.32 26.45 -22.75
CA GLU A 192 5.68 25.37 -23.51
C GLU A 192 5.41 24.15 -22.65
N GLU A 193 4.45 23.32 -23.05
CA GLU A 193 4.14 22.06 -22.34
C GLU A 193 5.32 21.11 -22.38
N LEU A 194 5.79 20.69 -21.19
CA LEU A 194 6.94 19.79 -21.07
C LEU A 194 6.61 18.41 -21.64
N LYS A 195 7.47 17.92 -22.52
CA LYS A 195 7.40 16.58 -23.12
C LYS A 195 8.68 15.81 -22.86
N VAL A 196 8.53 14.54 -22.51
CA VAL A 196 9.64 13.60 -22.32
C VAL A 196 9.71 12.66 -23.50
N LEU A 197 10.90 12.47 -24.05
CA LEU A 197 11.13 11.50 -25.13
C LEU A 197 11.57 10.15 -24.56
N LEU A 198 10.84 9.11 -24.90
CA LEU A 198 11.24 7.72 -24.66
C LEU A 198 11.52 7.02 -26.01
N LYS A 199 12.76 6.54 -26.16
CA LYS A 199 13.20 5.83 -27.37
C LYS A 199 12.90 4.34 -27.23
N LEU A 200 11.95 3.86 -28.00
CA LEU A 200 11.63 2.45 -28.15
C LEU A 200 12.26 1.89 -29.45
N PRO A 201 12.42 0.58 -29.62
CA PRO A 201 12.94 0.01 -30.85
C PRO A 201 12.11 0.44 -32.07
N GLY A 202 12.77 1.17 -32.99
CA GLY A 202 12.16 1.65 -34.23
C GLY A 202 11.20 2.84 -34.11
N LYS A 203 10.91 3.35 -32.90
CA LYS A 203 9.96 4.46 -32.70
C LYS A 203 10.36 5.39 -31.55
N ASN A 204 9.96 6.65 -31.67
CA ASN A 204 10.00 7.62 -30.60
C ASN A 204 8.62 7.77 -29.98
N LEU A 205 8.53 7.68 -28.66
CA LEU A 205 7.32 7.95 -27.88
C LEU A 205 7.48 9.26 -27.14
N TYR A 206 6.58 10.19 -27.35
CA TYR A 206 6.55 11.46 -26.63
C TYR A 206 5.52 11.39 -25.51
N LEU A 207 5.86 11.88 -24.33
CA LEU A 207 5.03 11.83 -23.13
C LEU A 207 4.86 13.26 -22.60
N LYS A 208 3.63 13.76 -22.61
CA LYS A 208 3.28 15.02 -21.95
C LYS A 208 3.31 14.82 -20.43
N VAL A 209 3.73 15.86 -19.74
CA VAL A 209 3.87 15.83 -18.29
C VAL A 209 2.79 16.68 -17.64
N TRP A 210 2.04 16.05 -16.73
CA TRP A 210 1.08 16.69 -15.85
C TRP A 210 1.55 16.66 -14.41
N LYS A 211 1.03 17.55 -13.56
CA LYS A 211 1.31 17.54 -12.13
C LYS A 211 0.05 17.74 -11.30
N ILE A 212 0.07 17.10 -10.12
CA ILE A 212 -0.89 17.28 -9.04
C ILE A 212 -0.10 17.68 -7.79
N ASN A 213 -0.51 18.76 -7.13
CA ASN A 213 0.06 19.15 -5.85
C ASN A 213 -0.70 18.46 -4.70
N VAL A 214 -0.02 17.69 -3.88
CA VAL A 214 -0.55 16.97 -2.72
C VAL A 214 0.10 17.55 -1.46
N GLY A 215 -0.39 18.71 -1.00
CA GLY A 215 0.30 19.52 -0.01
C GLY A 215 1.68 19.93 -0.53
N ARG A 216 2.76 19.53 0.18
CA ARG A 216 4.16 19.80 -0.18
C ARG A 216 4.70 18.89 -1.28
N ILE A 217 4.02 17.79 -1.58
CA ILE A 217 4.47 16.78 -2.52
C ILE A 217 3.94 17.07 -3.91
N THR A 218 4.78 16.91 -4.93
CA THR A 218 4.35 16.94 -6.33
C THR A 218 4.29 15.53 -6.89
N LEU A 219 3.12 15.15 -7.40
CA LEU A 219 2.92 13.96 -8.22
C LEU A 219 2.99 14.37 -9.68
N TYR A 220 3.92 13.78 -10.41
CA TYR A 220 4.05 13.91 -11.86
C TYR A 220 3.37 12.72 -12.55
N LEU A 221 2.61 13.00 -13.60
CA LEU A 221 1.86 12.01 -14.37
C LEU A 221 2.27 12.09 -15.84
N LEU A 222 2.61 10.94 -16.42
CA LEU A 222 2.97 10.81 -17.83
C LEU A 222 1.73 10.46 -18.67
N ASP A 223 1.60 11.12 -19.81
CA ASP A 223 0.46 11.02 -20.74
C ASP A 223 0.96 10.82 -22.17
N SER A 224 0.55 9.72 -22.79
CA SER A 224 0.90 9.39 -24.18
C SER A 224 -0.12 9.87 -25.22
N ASP A 225 -1.34 10.31 -24.80
CA ASP A 225 -2.40 10.78 -25.72
C ASP A 225 -2.14 12.20 -26.21
N ILE A 226 -1.12 12.35 -27.05
CA ILE A 226 -0.72 13.62 -27.66
C ILE A 226 -0.54 13.48 -29.17
N PRO A 227 -0.70 14.55 -29.95
CA PRO A 227 -0.65 14.51 -31.42
C PRO A 227 0.70 14.05 -31.98
N GLU A 228 1.80 14.28 -31.27
CA GLU A 228 3.14 13.86 -31.69
C GLU A 228 3.27 12.34 -31.82
N ASN A 229 2.48 11.59 -31.09
CA ASN A 229 2.35 10.16 -31.26
C ASN A 229 1.31 9.86 -32.34
N THR A 230 1.76 9.68 -33.57
CA THR A 230 0.91 9.45 -34.74
C THR A 230 0.29 8.05 -34.78
N ASP A 231 0.87 7.10 -34.05
CA ASP A 231 0.40 5.72 -33.94
C ASP A 231 -0.64 5.65 -32.80
N GLU A 232 -1.85 5.22 -33.12
CA GLU A 232 -2.96 5.13 -32.17
C GLU A 232 -2.65 4.16 -31.02
N ASP A 233 -1.95 3.07 -31.29
CA ASP A 233 -1.55 2.08 -30.31
C ASP A 233 -0.60 2.67 -29.25
N TYR A 234 0.27 3.62 -29.65
CA TYR A 234 1.14 4.36 -28.75
C TYR A 234 0.40 5.48 -28.02
N ARG A 235 -0.56 6.13 -28.65
CA ARG A 235 -1.41 7.13 -28.01
C ARG A 235 -2.24 6.51 -26.89
N ASN A 236 -2.71 5.28 -27.09
CA ASN A 236 -3.60 4.58 -26.16
C ASN A 236 -2.88 3.92 -24.98
N ILE A 237 -1.55 4.02 -24.83
CA ILE A 237 -0.81 3.42 -23.70
C ILE A 237 -1.38 3.91 -22.35
N THR A 238 -1.69 5.20 -22.23
CA THR A 238 -2.27 5.78 -21.02
C THR A 238 -3.79 5.97 -21.09
N LEU A 239 -4.50 5.13 -21.88
CA LEU A 239 -5.95 5.24 -22.01
C LEU A 239 -6.67 4.77 -20.74
N ARG A 240 -6.32 3.60 -20.22
CA ARG A 240 -7.05 2.94 -19.11
C ARG A 240 -6.11 2.30 -18.11
N LEU A 241 -6.43 2.46 -16.83
CA LEU A 241 -5.76 1.75 -15.75
C LEU A 241 -6.07 0.25 -15.83
N TYR A 242 -5.04 -0.59 -15.87
CA TYR A 242 -5.13 -2.05 -16.01
C TYR A 242 -5.93 -2.52 -17.23
N GLY A 243 -6.00 -1.69 -18.27
CA GLY A 243 -6.65 -2.03 -19.52
C GLY A 243 -5.71 -2.72 -20.50
N GLY A 244 -6.31 -3.40 -21.49
CA GLY A 244 -5.59 -4.06 -22.58
C GLY A 244 -5.05 -5.45 -22.25
N ASP A 245 -4.19 -5.95 -23.12
CA ASP A 245 -3.50 -7.23 -23.03
C ASP A 245 -2.10 -7.10 -22.41
N GLN A 246 -1.34 -8.18 -22.42
CA GLN A 246 0.04 -8.19 -21.89
C GLN A 246 0.97 -7.22 -22.65
N GLU A 247 0.72 -6.99 -23.95
CA GLU A 247 1.52 -6.02 -24.71
C GLU A 247 1.22 -4.58 -24.29
N MET A 248 -0.03 -4.24 -23.99
CA MET A 248 -0.37 -2.95 -23.40
C MET A 248 0.24 -2.78 -22.02
N ARG A 249 0.22 -3.84 -21.21
CA ARG A 249 0.79 -3.83 -19.86
C ARG A 249 2.30 -3.55 -19.87
N ILE A 250 3.09 -4.25 -20.70
CA ILE A 250 4.54 -3.99 -20.79
C ILE A 250 4.85 -2.57 -21.26
N LYS A 251 4.04 -2.02 -22.22
CA LYS A 251 4.19 -0.63 -22.65
C LYS A 251 3.94 0.35 -21.50
N GLN A 252 2.87 0.15 -20.72
CA GLN A 252 2.58 0.98 -19.54
C GLN A 252 3.72 0.94 -18.52
N GLU A 253 4.29 -0.23 -18.25
CA GLU A 253 5.38 -0.40 -17.29
C GLU A 253 6.71 0.19 -17.79
N ILE A 254 6.98 0.13 -19.09
CA ILE A 254 8.10 0.84 -19.71
C ILE A 254 7.93 2.36 -19.57
N VAL A 255 6.72 2.88 -19.83
CA VAL A 255 6.43 4.31 -19.68
C VAL A 255 6.57 4.74 -18.23
N LEU A 256 6.02 3.98 -17.29
CA LEU A 256 6.12 4.29 -15.86
C LEU A 256 7.57 4.26 -15.38
N GLY A 257 8.28 3.15 -15.61
CA GLY A 257 9.64 2.95 -15.11
C GLY A 257 10.66 3.81 -15.83
N MET A 258 10.87 3.53 -17.13
CA MET A 258 11.92 4.22 -17.93
C MET A 258 11.50 5.68 -18.23
N GLY A 259 10.24 5.89 -18.61
CA GLY A 259 9.71 7.23 -18.87
C GLY A 259 9.77 8.11 -17.63
N GLY A 260 9.44 7.55 -16.45
CA GLY A 260 9.50 8.24 -15.16
C GLY A 260 10.92 8.66 -14.76
N VAL A 261 11.92 7.81 -14.96
CA VAL A 261 13.34 8.17 -14.74
C VAL A 261 13.77 9.31 -15.68
N ASN A 262 13.39 9.22 -16.97
CA ASN A 262 13.70 10.27 -17.95
C ASN A 262 12.99 11.59 -17.61
N LEU A 263 11.76 11.53 -17.09
CA LEU A 263 11.03 12.70 -16.59
C LEU A 263 11.80 13.41 -15.49
N LEU A 264 12.20 12.67 -14.44
CA LEU A 264 12.93 13.26 -13.30
C LEU A 264 14.21 13.94 -13.75
N ARG A 265 14.95 13.31 -14.64
CA ARG A 265 16.19 13.90 -15.24
C ARG A 265 15.88 15.15 -16.06
N THR A 266 14.80 15.15 -16.85
CA THR A 266 14.40 16.34 -17.64
C THR A 266 14.03 17.51 -16.72
N LEU A 267 13.49 17.24 -15.54
CA LEU A 267 13.21 18.22 -14.49
C LEU A 267 14.45 18.64 -13.68
N GLY A 268 15.63 18.07 -13.95
CA GLY A 268 16.85 18.33 -13.18
C GLY A 268 16.84 17.68 -11.79
N LEU A 269 15.96 16.71 -11.54
CA LEU A 269 15.87 15.99 -10.28
C LEU A 269 16.74 14.72 -10.33
N ASP A 270 17.62 14.56 -9.35
CA ASP A 270 18.43 13.34 -9.16
C ASP A 270 18.09 12.69 -7.81
N PRO A 271 17.16 11.73 -7.78
CA PRO A 271 16.76 11.08 -6.55
C PRO A 271 17.90 10.30 -5.89
N ASN A 272 18.00 10.44 -4.56
CA ASN A 272 18.84 9.59 -3.72
C ASN A 272 18.22 8.20 -3.54
N ILE A 273 16.89 8.13 -3.55
CA ILE A 273 16.12 6.88 -3.46
C ILE A 273 15.07 6.83 -4.57
N TYR A 274 14.95 5.66 -5.21
CA TYR A 274 13.82 5.25 -6.05
C TYR A 274 13.05 4.18 -5.29
N HIS A 275 11.80 4.46 -4.91
CA HIS A 275 10.93 3.52 -4.26
C HIS A 275 9.91 2.97 -5.25
N MET A 276 9.98 1.67 -5.52
CA MET A 276 9.05 0.94 -6.37
C MET A 276 7.91 0.37 -5.54
N ASN A 277 6.69 0.89 -5.75
CA ASN A 277 5.47 0.38 -5.15
C ASN A 277 4.86 -0.70 -6.06
N GLU A 278 5.20 -1.96 -5.81
CA GLU A 278 4.98 -3.14 -6.64
C GLU A 278 5.90 -3.21 -7.88
N GLY A 279 5.83 -4.33 -8.59
CA GLY A 279 6.66 -4.64 -9.76
C GLY A 279 6.47 -3.74 -10.98
N HIS A 280 5.33 -3.05 -11.07
CA HIS A 280 4.91 -2.26 -12.24
C HIS A 280 5.93 -1.21 -12.73
N SER A 281 6.86 -0.80 -11.89
CA SER A 281 7.88 0.20 -12.22
C SER A 281 9.30 -0.37 -12.31
N SER A 282 9.47 -1.69 -12.25
CA SER A 282 10.81 -2.33 -12.13
C SER A 282 11.75 -2.01 -13.29
N PHE A 283 11.24 -1.67 -14.48
CA PHE A 283 12.07 -1.21 -15.58
C PHE A 283 12.84 0.11 -15.31
N LEU A 284 12.46 0.85 -14.23
CA LEU A 284 13.25 2.01 -13.79
C LEU A 284 14.70 1.61 -13.45
N LEU A 285 14.90 0.40 -12.90
CA LEU A 285 16.21 -0.12 -12.52
C LEU A 285 17.17 -0.15 -13.72
N LEU A 286 16.67 -0.65 -14.86
CA LEU A 286 17.44 -0.73 -16.10
C LEU A 286 17.81 0.66 -16.63
N GLU A 287 16.89 1.62 -16.53
CA GLU A 287 17.14 2.99 -16.99
C GLU A 287 18.11 3.72 -16.07
N VAL A 288 18.04 3.51 -14.75
CA VAL A 288 18.99 4.06 -13.78
C VAL A 288 20.39 3.48 -14.02
N ILE A 289 20.52 2.14 -14.16
CA ILE A 289 21.79 1.46 -14.47
C ILE A 289 22.40 2.04 -15.76
N LYS A 290 21.61 2.11 -16.84
CA LYS A 290 22.07 2.68 -18.13
C LYS A 290 22.61 4.09 -17.98
N ASN A 291 21.91 4.93 -17.20
CA ASN A 291 22.32 6.31 -16.99
C ASN A 291 23.63 6.40 -16.20
N ILE A 292 23.81 5.57 -15.16
CA ILE A 292 25.06 5.50 -14.39
C ILE A 292 26.22 5.03 -15.28
N ILE A 293 26.03 3.97 -16.08
CA ILE A 293 27.06 3.49 -17.04
C ILE A 293 27.50 4.63 -17.96
N LYS A 294 26.55 5.34 -18.56
CA LYS A 294 26.82 6.44 -19.49
C LYS A 294 27.56 7.59 -18.83
N GLU A 295 27.17 7.98 -17.61
CA GLU A 295 27.70 9.15 -16.90
C GLU A 295 29.04 8.87 -16.23
N LYS A 296 29.18 7.72 -15.59
CA LYS A 296 30.34 7.35 -14.79
C LYS A 296 31.35 6.50 -15.58
N LYS A 297 30.91 5.98 -16.76
CA LYS A 297 31.76 5.09 -17.64
C LYS A 297 32.24 3.84 -16.90
N VAL A 298 31.35 3.24 -16.11
CA VAL A 298 31.63 2.03 -15.32
C VAL A 298 30.96 0.80 -15.94
N SER A 299 31.32 -0.40 -15.47
CA SER A 299 30.70 -1.66 -15.89
C SER A 299 29.25 -1.79 -15.40
N PHE A 300 28.50 -2.74 -15.97
CA PHE A 300 27.14 -3.10 -15.52
C PHE A 300 27.09 -3.45 -14.02
N ASP A 301 28.04 -4.26 -13.54
CA ASP A 301 28.05 -4.70 -12.14
C ASP A 301 28.25 -3.54 -11.16
N ILE A 302 29.18 -2.62 -11.47
CA ILE A 302 29.37 -1.41 -10.66
C ILE A 302 28.11 -0.53 -10.70
N ALA A 303 27.52 -0.33 -11.87
CA ALA A 303 26.31 0.47 -12.01
C ALA A 303 25.10 -0.18 -11.30
N ARG A 304 25.01 -1.52 -11.33
CA ARG A 304 23.99 -2.28 -10.57
C ARG A 304 24.18 -2.09 -9.07
N ASP A 305 25.38 -2.15 -8.55
CA ASP A 305 25.65 -1.95 -7.12
C ASP A 305 25.30 -0.54 -6.67
N ILE A 306 25.61 0.49 -7.46
CA ILE A 306 25.19 1.87 -7.20
C ILE A 306 23.66 1.99 -7.23
N THR A 307 23.01 1.36 -8.20
CA THR A 307 21.53 1.34 -8.31
C THR A 307 20.89 0.62 -7.12
N SER A 308 21.48 -0.50 -6.69
CA SER A 308 21.03 -1.20 -5.48
C SER A 308 21.04 -0.28 -4.26
N ALA A 309 22.11 0.51 -4.05
CA ALA A 309 22.24 1.43 -2.92
C ALA A 309 21.22 2.59 -2.92
N LYS A 310 20.43 2.75 -3.98
CA LYS A 310 19.41 3.81 -4.08
C LYS A 310 18.02 3.31 -4.43
N THR A 311 17.73 2.02 -4.22
CA THR A 311 16.44 1.45 -4.61
C THR A 311 15.78 0.64 -3.50
N VAL A 312 14.47 0.87 -3.32
CA VAL A 312 13.58 0.13 -2.42
C VAL A 312 12.48 -0.50 -3.24
N PHE A 313 12.20 -1.77 -2.97
CA PHE A 313 11.08 -2.50 -3.56
C PHE A 313 10.09 -2.95 -2.49
N THR A 314 8.83 -2.57 -2.66
CA THR A 314 7.72 -3.01 -1.81
C THR A 314 6.80 -3.90 -2.62
N THR A 315 6.69 -5.19 -2.24
CA THR A 315 5.70 -6.10 -2.83
C THR A 315 4.39 -6.07 -2.04
N HIS A 316 3.27 -6.11 -2.77
CA HIS A 316 1.91 -6.17 -2.21
C HIS A 316 1.20 -7.48 -2.56
N THR A 317 1.87 -8.37 -3.27
CA THR A 317 1.27 -9.58 -3.82
C THR A 317 1.62 -10.80 -2.98
N PRO A 318 0.63 -11.49 -2.39
CA PRO A 318 0.86 -12.71 -1.61
C PRO A 318 0.78 -13.99 -2.44
N VAL A 319 0.57 -13.89 -3.77
CA VAL A 319 0.37 -15.04 -4.67
C VAL A 319 1.17 -14.86 -5.97
N PRO A 320 1.71 -15.94 -6.56
CA PRO A 320 2.51 -15.86 -7.79
C PRO A 320 1.80 -15.16 -8.96
N ALA A 321 0.52 -15.46 -9.15
CA ALA A 321 -0.31 -14.93 -10.23
C ALA A 321 -0.56 -13.41 -10.18
N GLY A 322 -0.19 -12.74 -9.08
CA GLY A 322 -0.34 -11.28 -8.94
C GLY A 322 0.88 -10.48 -9.42
N ASN A 323 1.98 -11.13 -9.80
CA ASN A 323 3.13 -10.49 -10.41
C ASN A 323 2.96 -10.48 -11.94
N ASP A 324 3.29 -9.35 -12.58
CA ASP A 324 3.34 -9.29 -14.03
C ASP A 324 4.53 -10.12 -14.56
N ILE A 325 4.20 -11.13 -15.38
CA ILE A 325 5.16 -12.01 -16.04
C ILE A 325 4.93 -11.86 -17.54
N PHE A 326 5.94 -11.35 -18.24
CA PHE A 326 5.87 -11.12 -19.67
C PHE A 326 6.53 -12.27 -20.46
N PRO A 327 5.92 -12.71 -21.59
CA PRO A 327 6.59 -13.62 -22.51
C PRO A 327 7.95 -13.05 -22.95
N MET A 328 8.97 -13.89 -23.02
CA MET A 328 10.32 -13.46 -23.39
C MET A 328 10.39 -12.79 -24.77
N GLU A 329 9.60 -13.27 -25.73
CA GLU A 329 9.51 -12.67 -27.07
C GLU A 329 9.02 -11.21 -27.01
N LEU A 330 8.10 -10.92 -26.08
CA LEU A 330 7.58 -9.58 -25.90
C LEU A 330 8.65 -8.65 -25.29
N VAL A 331 9.42 -9.16 -24.33
CA VAL A 331 10.55 -8.45 -23.74
C VAL A 331 11.63 -8.21 -24.81
N GLU A 332 11.97 -9.21 -25.61
CA GLU A 332 12.91 -9.06 -26.72
C GLU A 332 12.45 -8.00 -27.73
N LYS A 333 11.15 -7.97 -28.05
CA LYS A 333 10.57 -6.98 -28.96
C LYS A 333 10.84 -5.55 -28.48
N TYR A 334 10.59 -5.25 -27.18
CA TYR A 334 10.69 -3.89 -26.65
C TYR A 334 12.09 -3.50 -26.17
N PHE A 335 12.97 -4.47 -25.89
CA PHE A 335 14.32 -4.24 -25.41
C PHE A 335 15.40 -4.60 -26.41
N LYS A 336 15.06 -4.86 -27.70
CA LYS A 336 16.02 -5.18 -28.75
C LYS A 336 17.15 -4.13 -28.81
N GLY A 337 18.40 -4.57 -28.57
CA GLY A 337 19.58 -3.70 -28.53
C GLY A 337 19.70 -2.83 -27.28
N TYR A 338 18.82 -2.99 -26.29
CA TYR A 338 18.95 -2.26 -25.02
C TYR A 338 20.04 -2.88 -24.12
N TRP A 339 20.18 -4.22 -24.12
CA TRP A 339 21.24 -4.93 -23.40
C TRP A 339 22.65 -4.49 -23.77
N THR A 340 22.91 -4.15 -25.05
CA THR A 340 24.19 -3.60 -25.48
C THR A 340 24.50 -2.23 -24.85
N LYS A 341 23.48 -1.42 -24.56
CA LYS A 341 23.64 -0.15 -23.83
C LYS A 341 23.96 -0.35 -22.34
N LEU A 342 23.64 -1.54 -21.82
CA LEU A 342 24.00 -1.96 -20.47
C LEU A 342 25.36 -2.64 -20.42
N GLY A 343 25.97 -2.97 -21.58
CA GLY A 343 27.27 -3.66 -21.68
C GLY A 343 27.16 -5.16 -21.32
N ILE A 344 26.00 -5.77 -21.48
CA ILE A 344 25.76 -7.20 -21.24
C ILE A 344 25.20 -7.87 -22.50
N ASP A 345 25.24 -9.20 -22.56
CA ASP A 345 24.62 -9.97 -23.61
C ASP A 345 23.10 -10.13 -23.37
N LYS A 346 22.40 -10.66 -24.39
CA LYS A 346 20.96 -10.88 -24.38
C LYS A 346 20.54 -11.86 -23.29
N ASP A 347 21.26 -12.96 -23.14
CA ASP A 347 20.90 -14.03 -22.20
C ASP A 347 21.03 -13.53 -20.75
N THR A 348 22.11 -12.84 -20.42
CA THR A 348 22.26 -12.15 -19.13
C THR A 348 21.12 -11.18 -18.86
N PHE A 349 20.68 -10.41 -19.88
CA PHE A 349 19.58 -9.47 -19.75
C PHE A 349 18.25 -10.20 -19.43
N LEU A 350 17.91 -11.25 -20.16
CA LEU A 350 16.68 -11.99 -19.97
C LEU A 350 16.65 -12.70 -18.61
N HIS A 351 17.79 -13.20 -18.14
CA HIS A 351 17.90 -13.82 -16.83
C HIS A 351 17.76 -12.81 -15.65
N LEU A 352 17.76 -11.51 -15.89
CA LEU A 352 17.40 -10.56 -14.81
C LEU A 352 15.99 -10.74 -14.28
N GLY A 353 15.05 -11.20 -15.12
CA GLY A 353 13.66 -11.41 -14.76
C GLY A 353 13.28 -12.87 -14.42
N THR A 354 14.23 -13.80 -14.31
CA THR A 354 13.99 -15.22 -13.97
C THR A 354 14.61 -15.59 -12.63
N LYS A 355 14.12 -16.64 -11.97
CA LYS A 355 14.83 -17.24 -10.82
C LYS A 355 16.12 -17.92 -11.30
N PRO A 356 17.11 -18.15 -10.41
CA PRO A 356 18.40 -18.72 -10.82
C PRO A 356 18.31 -20.08 -11.53
N ASN A 357 17.35 -20.91 -11.18
CA ASN A 357 17.18 -22.28 -11.70
C ASN A 357 16.07 -22.41 -12.76
N ASP A 358 15.38 -21.30 -13.09
CA ASP A 358 14.31 -21.31 -14.08
C ASP A 358 14.88 -21.20 -15.50
N THR A 359 14.19 -21.83 -16.45
CA THR A 359 14.44 -21.61 -17.89
C THR A 359 13.78 -20.31 -18.36
N LEU A 360 14.17 -19.83 -19.54
CA LEU A 360 13.56 -18.64 -20.13
C LEU A 360 12.05 -18.83 -20.46
N ASP A 361 11.57 -20.07 -20.55
CA ASP A 361 10.14 -20.38 -20.77
C ASP A 361 9.25 -19.94 -19.60
N SER A 362 9.82 -19.71 -18.40
CA SER A 362 9.10 -19.17 -17.24
C SER A 362 8.63 -17.73 -17.43
N GLY A 363 9.12 -17.04 -18.47
CA GLY A 363 8.83 -15.62 -18.72
C GLY A 363 9.64 -14.65 -17.85
N PHE A 364 9.55 -13.38 -18.18
CA PHE A 364 10.24 -12.29 -17.49
C PHE A 364 9.35 -11.72 -16.38
N ASN A 365 9.70 -11.99 -15.14
CA ASN A 365 8.93 -11.57 -13.96
C ASN A 365 9.45 -10.24 -13.41
N MET A 366 8.59 -9.24 -13.34
CA MET A 366 8.91 -7.88 -12.89
C MET A 366 9.30 -7.81 -11.40
N GLY A 367 8.66 -8.64 -10.57
CA GLY A 367 9.01 -8.79 -9.15
C GLY A 367 10.40 -9.39 -8.96
N ILE A 368 10.77 -10.39 -9.76
CA ILE A 368 12.10 -11.00 -9.72
C ILE A 368 13.18 -9.99 -10.13
N LEU A 369 12.96 -9.20 -11.19
CA LEU A 369 13.86 -8.11 -11.58
C LEU A 369 14.11 -7.16 -10.39
N ALA A 370 13.03 -6.74 -9.72
CA ALA A 370 13.12 -5.87 -8.55
C ALA A 370 13.87 -6.52 -7.38
N LEU A 371 13.56 -7.78 -7.06
CA LEU A 371 14.18 -8.53 -5.97
C LEU A 371 15.69 -8.72 -6.18
N LYS A 372 16.12 -8.96 -7.41
CA LYS A 372 17.55 -9.15 -7.74
C LYS A 372 18.38 -7.87 -7.64
N ILE A 373 17.78 -6.71 -7.89
CA ILE A 373 18.55 -5.46 -8.02
C ILE A 373 18.34 -4.51 -6.83
N ALA A 374 17.11 -4.38 -6.32
CA ALA A 374 16.84 -3.44 -5.23
C ALA A 374 17.67 -3.72 -3.97
N GLY A 375 18.14 -2.67 -3.31
CA GLY A 375 18.97 -2.79 -2.10
C GLY A 375 18.15 -3.18 -0.89
N LYS A 376 16.94 -2.65 -0.74
CA LYS A 376 16.01 -3.03 0.32
C LYS A 376 14.69 -3.51 -0.27
N LYS A 377 14.13 -4.56 0.35
CA LYS A 377 12.89 -5.21 -0.07
C LYS A 377 12.00 -5.45 1.13
N ASN A 378 10.68 -5.23 0.96
CA ASN A 378 9.74 -5.45 2.05
C ASN A 378 8.37 -5.91 1.59
N GLY A 379 7.72 -6.73 2.43
CA GLY A 379 6.29 -6.96 2.40
C GLY A 379 5.54 -5.89 3.21
N VAL A 380 4.21 -5.96 3.21
CA VAL A 380 3.33 -4.89 3.73
C VAL A 380 2.56 -5.26 5.00
N SER A 381 2.91 -6.36 5.64
CA SER A 381 2.56 -6.77 7.01
C SER A 381 3.58 -7.79 7.51
N LYS A 382 3.60 -8.06 8.81
CA LYS A 382 4.49 -9.07 9.37
C LYS A 382 4.27 -10.45 8.74
N LEU A 383 3.01 -10.87 8.62
CA LEU A 383 2.64 -12.12 7.97
C LEU A 383 3.03 -12.11 6.49
N HIS A 384 2.73 -11.03 5.77
CA HIS A 384 3.07 -10.93 4.34
C HIS A 384 4.59 -10.94 4.11
N GLY A 385 5.39 -10.37 5.01
CA GLY A 385 6.85 -10.50 4.95
C GLY A 385 7.30 -11.95 5.02
N ALA A 386 6.68 -12.77 5.89
CA ALA A 386 6.95 -14.20 5.96
C ALA A 386 6.50 -14.94 4.68
N VAL A 387 5.27 -14.69 4.22
CA VAL A 387 4.74 -15.26 2.97
C VAL A 387 5.61 -14.88 1.76
N SER A 388 6.07 -13.63 1.70
CA SER A 388 6.96 -13.18 0.61
C SER A 388 8.31 -13.89 0.63
N ARG A 389 8.88 -14.14 1.81
CA ARG A 389 10.14 -14.91 1.92
C ARG A 389 9.97 -16.34 1.41
N GLU A 390 8.86 -17.00 1.74
CA GLU A 390 8.55 -18.34 1.21
C GLU A 390 8.30 -18.30 -0.31
N LEU A 391 7.53 -17.35 -0.80
CA LEU A 391 7.17 -17.22 -2.21
C LEU A 391 8.39 -16.96 -3.11
N PHE A 392 9.33 -16.17 -2.63
CA PHE A 392 10.49 -15.71 -3.38
C PHE A 392 11.83 -16.32 -2.90
N GLY A 393 11.79 -17.27 -1.98
CA GLY A 393 13.01 -17.90 -1.42
C GLY A 393 13.97 -18.44 -2.48
N ASP A 394 13.42 -18.99 -3.57
CA ASP A 394 14.22 -19.53 -4.69
C ASP A 394 15.06 -18.47 -5.44
N VAL A 395 14.85 -17.16 -5.17
CA VAL A 395 15.74 -16.11 -5.70
C VAL A 395 17.12 -16.19 -5.03
N TRP A 396 17.18 -16.71 -3.81
CA TRP A 396 18.40 -16.92 -3.03
C TRP A 396 18.51 -18.40 -2.58
N PRO A 397 18.79 -19.33 -3.50
CA PRO A 397 18.68 -20.78 -3.21
C PRO A 397 19.66 -21.30 -2.16
N ALA A 398 20.75 -20.56 -1.87
CA ALA A 398 21.66 -20.93 -0.78
C ALA A 398 21.14 -20.49 0.61
N ILE A 399 20.19 -19.56 0.66
CA ILE A 399 19.65 -19.00 1.91
C ILE A 399 18.34 -19.71 2.26
N ALA A 400 18.13 -20.01 3.52
CA ALA A 400 16.84 -20.54 3.96
C ALA A 400 15.72 -19.52 3.70
N ALA A 401 14.54 -19.98 3.23
CA ALA A 401 13.46 -19.08 2.80
C ALA A 401 13.10 -18.04 3.88
N ASN A 402 13.03 -18.46 5.15
CA ASN A 402 12.73 -17.58 6.28
C ASN A 402 13.80 -16.50 6.56
N GLU A 403 14.99 -16.61 5.97
CA GLU A 403 16.11 -15.68 6.07
C GLU A 403 16.33 -14.86 4.80
N SER A 404 15.54 -15.10 3.75
CA SER A 404 15.62 -14.28 2.52
C SER A 404 15.54 -12.80 2.85
N PRO A 405 16.28 -11.91 2.14
CA PRO A 405 16.42 -10.50 2.50
C PRO A 405 15.17 -9.67 2.17
N ILE A 406 14.02 -10.14 2.63
CA ILE A 406 12.72 -9.46 2.52
C ILE A 406 12.23 -9.15 3.93
N THR A 407 12.26 -7.88 4.31
CA THR A 407 11.71 -7.41 5.58
C THR A 407 10.21 -7.09 5.46
N TYR A 408 9.63 -6.39 6.42
CA TYR A 408 8.27 -5.87 6.31
C TYR A 408 8.16 -4.46 6.88
N VAL A 409 7.26 -3.68 6.31
CA VAL A 409 6.73 -2.44 6.87
C VAL A 409 5.22 -2.52 6.77
N THR A 410 4.55 -2.67 7.91
CA THR A 410 3.09 -2.84 7.91
C THR A 410 2.41 -1.59 7.40
N ASN A 411 1.49 -1.75 6.45
CA ASN A 411 0.73 -0.66 5.88
C ASN A 411 -0.07 0.11 6.95
N GLY A 412 -0.35 1.36 6.66
CA GLY A 412 -1.20 2.23 7.47
C GLY A 412 -2.16 3.03 6.61
N ILE A 413 -2.86 3.95 7.24
CA ILE A 413 -3.81 4.88 6.61
C ILE A 413 -3.42 6.32 6.92
N HIS A 414 -3.74 7.25 6.01
CA HIS A 414 -3.64 8.67 6.32
C HIS A 414 -4.83 9.08 7.20
N THR A 415 -4.61 9.15 8.50
CA THR A 415 -5.65 9.32 9.52
C THR A 415 -6.59 10.49 9.22
N CYS A 416 -6.05 11.65 8.87
CA CYS A 416 -6.86 12.86 8.61
C CYS A 416 -7.76 12.76 7.37
N THR A 417 -7.44 11.90 6.39
CA THR A 417 -8.30 11.61 5.23
C THR A 417 -9.49 10.73 5.59
N TRP A 418 -9.29 9.74 6.48
CA TRP A 418 -10.28 8.70 6.75
C TRP A 418 -11.08 8.92 8.02
N LEU A 419 -10.60 9.77 8.93
CA LEU A 419 -11.32 10.14 10.15
C LEU A 419 -12.49 11.06 9.81
N ALA A 420 -13.68 10.67 10.25
CA ALA A 420 -14.88 11.48 10.06
C ALA A 420 -14.75 12.87 10.70
N PRO A 421 -15.24 13.95 10.05
CA PRO A 421 -15.07 15.32 10.55
C PRO A 421 -15.55 15.53 11.99
N ASN A 422 -16.70 15.00 12.36
CA ASN A 422 -17.25 15.10 13.71
C ASN A 422 -16.34 14.44 14.76
N LEU A 423 -15.74 13.27 14.42
CA LEU A 423 -14.76 12.63 15.30
C LEU A 423 -13.47 13.43 15.39
N LYS A 424 -13.04 14.07 14.29
CA LYS A 424 -11.86 14.95 14.32
C LYS A 424 -12.08 16.09 15.33
N GLU A 425 -13.28 16.70 15.36
CA GLU A 425 -13.64 17.70 16.35
C GLU A 425 -13.63 17.14 17.78
N LEU A 426 -14.16 15.93 17.98
CA LEU A 426 -14.14 15.25 19.28
C LEU A 426 -12.71 14.95 19.72
N TYR A 427 -11.85 14.46 18.82
CA TYR A 427 -10.45 14.19 19.12
C TYR A 427 -9.65 15.46 19.39
N ASN A 428 -9.93 16.58 18.69
CA ASN A 428 -9.33 17.88 18.99
C ASN A 428 -9.61 18.35 20.44
N LYS A 429 -10.75 17.93 21.01
CA LYS A 429 -11.13 18.31 22.38
C LYS A 429 -10.48 17.43 23.46
N TYR A 430 -10.27 16.14 23.19
CA TYR A 430 -9.88 15.17 24.20
C TYR A 430 -8.47 14.60 24.06
N LEU A 431 -7.90 14.61 22.86
CA LEU A 431 -6.49 14.24 22.67
C LEU A 431 -5.55 15.39 23.03
N ILE A 432 -4.26 15.12 23.00
CA ILE A 432 -3.23 16.15 23.24
C ILE A 432 -3.31 17.27 22.17
N PRO A 433 -2.97 18.52 22.50
CA PRO A 433 -2.86 19.58 21.51
C PRO A 433 -1.94 19.18 20.35
N TYR A 434 -2.30 19.55 19.13
CA TYR A 434 -1.56 19.20 17.90
C TYR A 434 -1.34 17.69 17.73
N TRP A 435 -2.34 16.88 18.12
CA TRP A 435 -2.28 15.43 17.97
C TRP A 435 -2.03 14.98 16.51
N GLN A 436 -2.45 15.79 15.52
CA GLN A 436 -2.26 15.50 14.10
C GLN A 436 -0.76 15.47 13.72
N ASP A 437 0.09 16.23 14.41
CA ASP A 437 1.55 16.21 14.21
C ASP A 437 2.22 15.02 14.91
N ASN A 438 1.47 14.30 15.77
CA ASN A 438 1.96 13.23 16.63
C ASN A 438 1.15 11.93 16.47
N ILE A 439 0.55 11.71 15.28
CA ILE A 439 -0.32 10.56 14.99
C ILE A 439 0.41 9.24 15.27
N GLN A 440 1.69 9.12 14.93
CA GLN A 440 2.51 7.92 15.08
C GLN A 440 2.84 7.58 16.55
N ILE A 441 2.55 8.48 17.49
CA ILE A 441 2.85 8.30 18.92
C ILE A 441 1.67 7.61 19.60
N GLN A 442 1.88 6.38 20.07
CA GLN A 442 0.82 5.55 20.67
C GLN A 442 0.19 6.18 21.93
N GLU A 443 0.97 6.92 22.74
CA GLU A 443 0.51 7.61 23.95
C GLU A 443 -0.56 8.66 23.63
N THR A 444 -0.52 9.29 22.48
CA THR A 444 -1.54 10.24 22.01
C THR A 444 -2.93 9.60 22.05
N TRP A 445 -3.03 8.36 21.62
CA TRP A 445 -4.30 7.63 21.47
C TRP A 445 -4.87 7.09 22.78
N LYS A 446 -4.06 6.90 23.81
CA LYS A 446 -4.55 6.49 25.15
C LYS A 446 -5.55 7.50 25.73
N LYS A 447 -5.51 8.77 25.31
CA LYS A 447 -6.45 9.82 25.74
C LYS A 447 -7.88 9.63 25.23
N ILE A 448 -8.11 8.72 24.29
CA ILE A 448 -9.46 8.31 23.84
C ILE A 448 -10.30 7.80 25.02
N ASP A 449 -9.70 7.19 26.02
CA ASP A 449 -10.41 6.75 27.23
C ASP A 449 -11.11 7.91 27.98
N ASN A 450 -10.64 9.15 27.82
CA ASN A 450 -11.24 10.34 28.45
C ASN A 450 -12.51 10.83 27.76
N ILE A 451 -12.84 10.30 26.56
CA ILE A 451 -14.07 10.67 25.86
C ILE A 451 -15.25 10.05 26.57
N PRO A 452 -16.25 10.83 27.01
CA PRO A 452 -17.48 10.28 27.58
C PRO A 452 -18.18 9.31 26.62
N ASN A 453 -18.68 8.20 27.17
CA ASN A 453 -19.31 7.13 26.38
C ASN A 453 -20.51 7.64 25.56
N GLU A 454 -21.33 8.50 26.15
CA GLU A 454 -22.49 9.12 25.52
C GLU A 454 -22.07 9.94 24.29
N ARG A 455 -21.00 10.74 24.43
CA ARG A 455 -20.52 11.58 23.32
C ARG A 455 -19.98 10.74 22.17
N LEU A 456 -19.21 9.68 22.45
CA LEU A 456 -18.69 8.79 21.41
C LEU A 456 -19.83 8.07 20.69
N TRP A 457 -20.86 7.63 21.44
CA TRP A 457 -22.04 6.97 20.89
C TRP A 457 -22.88 7.90 20.02
N GLU A 458 -23.18 9.12 20.49
CA GLU A 458 -23.90 10.15 19.74
C GLU A 458 -23.25 10.42 18.39
N GLU A 459 -21.92 10.60 18.37
CA GLU A 459 -21.18 10.82 17.12
C GLU A 459 -21.21 9.60 16.20
N HIS A 460 -21.13 8.39 16.75
CA HIS A 460 -21.29 7.16 15.98
C HIS A 460 -22.68 7.06 15.35
N GLN A 461 -23.76 7.28 16.12
CA GLN A 461 -25.13 7.25 15.60
C GLN A 461 -25.37 8.34 14.53
N SER A 462 -24.81 9.53 14.70
CA SER A 462 -24.89 10.60 13.70
C SER A 462 -24.30 10.15 12.36
N ARG A 463 -23.13 9.49 12.37
CA ARG A 463 -22.49 8.97 11.15
C ARG A 463 -23.27 7.82 10.53
N LYS A 464 -23.79 6.91 11.35
CA LYS A 464 -24.63 5.82 10.88
C LYS A 464 -25.87 6.35 10.15
N ASN A 465 -26.53 7.37 10.69
CA ASN A 465 -27.67 8.01 10.02
C ASN A 465 -27.27 8.64 8.67
N LYS A 466 -26.11 9.30 8.58
CA LYS A 466 -25.59 9.82 7.30
C LYS A 466 -25.30 8.71 6.30
N LEU A 467 -24.71 7.60 6.75
CA LEU A 467 -24.49 6.42 5.92
C LEU A 467 -25.81 5.85 5.39
N LEU A 468 -26.81 5.64 6.27
CA LEU A 468 -28.10 5.07 5.86
C LEU A 468 -28.86 5.97 4.88
N LYS A 469 -28.69 7.31 4.98
CA LYS A 469 -29.21 8.24 3.98
C LYS A 469 -28.54 8.01 2.62
N LEU A 470 -27.20 7.92 2.58
CA LEU A 470 -26.45 7.62 1.35
C LEU A 470 -26.84 6.25 0.76
N VAL A 471 -27.00 5.22 1.59
CA VAL A 471 -27.47 3.89 1.17
C VAL A 471 -28.85 3.99 0.51
N LYS A 472 -29.78 4.72 1.15
CA LYS A 472 -31.14 4.94 0.61
C LYS A 472 -31.08 5.63 -0.76
N GLU A 473 -30.28 6.68 -0.90
CA GLU A 473 -30.12 7.43 -2.16
C GLU A 473 -29.49 6.56 -3.26
N ASN A 474 -28.41 5.83 -2.96
CA ASN A 474 -27.72 4.96 -3.92
C ASN A 474 -28.64 3.83 -4.42
N VAL A 475 -29.29 3.10 -3.49
CA VAL A 475 -30.21 2.01 -3.84
C VAL A 475 -31.42 2.54 -4.60
N THR A 476 -32.00 3.68 -4.20
CA THR A 476 -33.15 4.29 -4.90
C THR A 476 -32.78 4.64 -6.34
N ASN A 477 -31.60 5.25 -6.57
CA ASN A 477 -31.16 5.64 -7.90
C ASN A 477 -30.92 4.41 -8.77
N ASN A 478 -30.21 3.39 -8.26
CA ASN A 478 -29.99 2.14 -8.99
C ASN A 478 -31.31 1.47 -9.39
N MET A 479 -32.25 1.35 -8.45
CA MET A 479 -33.52 0.70 -8.72
C MET A 479 -34.39 1.49 -9.73
N LYS A 480 -34.40 2.82 -9.64
CA LYS A 480 -35.08 3.69 -10.63
C LYS A 480 -34.51 3.52 -12.03
N GLU A 481 -33.16 3.53 -12.15
CA GLU A 481 -32.48 3.33 -13.45
C GLU A 481 -32.79 1.96 -14.06
N ASN A 482 -33.04 0.95 -13.21
CA ASN A 482 -33.46 -0.39 -13.61
C ASN A 482 -34.99 -0.55 -13.80
N GLY A 483 -35.77 0.55 -13.76
CA GLY A 483 -37.20 0.53 -14.03
C GLY A 483 -38.09 -0.10 -12.94
N ILE A 484 -37.59 -0.21 -11.71
CA ILE A 484 -38.35 -0.75 -10.57
C ILE A 484 -39.38 0.27 -10.09
N SER A 485 -40.56 -0.21 -9.70
CA SER A 485 -41.67 0.64 -9.24
C SER A 485 -41.33 1.43 -7.96
N TYR A 486 -41.94 2.60 -7.81
CA TYR A 486 -41.71 3.41 -6.62
C TYR A 486 -42.18 2.71 -5.33
N GLU A 487 -43.26 1.93 -5.40
CA GLU A 487 -43.77 1.14 -4.29
C GLU A 487 -42.76 0.12 -3.80
N GLU A 488 -42.14 -0.61 -4.72
CA GLU A 488 -41.14 -1.62 -4.40
C GLU A 488 -39.83 -0.97 -3.87
N ILE A 489 -39.40 0.15 -4.47
CA ILE A 489 -38.27 0.94 -3.96
C ILE A 489 -38.54 1.36 -2.52
N ASN A 490 -39.74 1.89 -2.24
CA ASN A 490 -40.10 2.34 -0.90
C ASN A 490 -40.23 1.16 0.10
N GLU A 491 -40.79 0.03 -0.32
CA GLU A 491 -40.81 -1.19 0.48
C GLU A 491 -39.41 -1.62 0.97
N ILE A 492 -38.40 -1.55 0.11
CA ILE A 492 -37.05 -1.94 0.44
C ILE A 492 -36.35 -0.88 1.30
N THR A 493 -36.40 0.37 0.86
CA THR A 493 -35.61 1.43 1.48
C THR A 493 -36.17 1.94 2.81
N SER A 494 -37.47 1.75 3.06
CA SER A 494 -38.12 2.06 4.36
C SER A 494 -37.69 1.10 5.47
N LYS A 495 -37.16 -0.07 5.13
CA LYS A 495 -36.67 -1.06 6.11
C LYS A 495 -35.26 -0.75 6.64
N LEU A 496 -34.58 0.27 6.09
CA LEU A 496 -33.31 0.75 6.66
C LEU A 496 -33.56 1.22 8.11
N ASN A 497 -32.86 0.56 9.04
CA ASN A 497 -33.09 0.75 10.46
C ASN A 497 -31.84 1.29 11.17
N PRO A 498 -31.85 2.53 11.68
CA PRO A 498 -30.71 3.09 12.39
C PRO A 498 -30.36 2.38 13.71
N ASN A 499 -31.34 1.65 14.30
CA ASN A 499 -31.16 0.90 15.52
C ASN A 499 -30.65 -0.54 15.29
N ALA A 500 -30.72 -1.06 14.05
CA ALA A 500 -30.22 -2.39 13.71
C ALA A 500 -28.70 -2.43 13.74
N LEU A 501 -28.13 -3.54 14.22
CA LEU A 501 -26.70 -3.81 14.05
C LEU A 501 -26.36 -3.82 12.54
N THR A 502 -25.50 -2.91 12.13
CA THR A 502 -25.14 -2.72 10.72
C THR A 502 -23.74 -3.25 10.44
N ILE A 503 -23.65 -4.27 9.58
CA ILE A 503 -22.40 -4.91 9.18
C ILE A 503 -22.08 -4.47 7.75
N GLY A 504 -20.88 -3.93 7.55
CA GLY A 504 -20.39 -3.50 6.24
C GLY A 504 -19.32 -4.43 5.67
N PHE A 505 -19.46 -4.76 4.38
CA PHE A 505 -18.44 -5.44 3.58
C PHE A 505 -18.22 -4.61 2.32
N ALA A 506 -17.04 -3.99 2.20
CA ALA A 506 -16.74 -3.18 1.01
C ALA A 506 -15.29 -3.39 0.54
N ARG A 507 -15.15 -4.08 -0.58
CA ARG A 507 -13.87 -4.52 -1.14
C ARG A 507 -14.00 -4.78 -2.64
N ARG A 508 -12.85 -4.85 -3.34
CA ARG A 508 -12.82 -5.44 -4.69
C ARG A 508 -13.38 -6.87 -4.61
N PHE A 509 -14.34 -7.19 -5.45
CA PHE A 509 -14.84 -8.56 -5.57
C PHE A 509 -13.81 -9.42 -6.29
N ALA A 510 -13.26 -10.39 -5.56
CA ALA A 510 -12.35 -11.42 -6.03
C ALA A 510 -12.59 -12.65 -5.16
N THR A 511 -12.39 -13.86 -5.69
CA THR A 511 -12.75 -15.13 -5.05
C THR A 511 -12.14 -15.29 -3.65
N TYR A 512 -10.86 -14.97 -3.48
CA TYR A 512 -10.17 -15.11 -2.19
C TYR A 512 -10.72 -14.17 -1.08
N LYS A 513 -11.42 -13.10 -1.45
CA LYS A 513 -12.07 -12.18 -0.50
C LYS A 513 -13.35 -12.75 0.09
N ARG A 514 -13.88 -13.81 -0.50
CA ARG A 514 -15.00 -14.62 -0.03
C ARG A 514 -16.25 -13.81 0.35
N ALA A 515 -16.65 -12.85 -0.49
CA ALA A 515 -17.79 -11.97 -0.22
C ALA A 515 -19.09 -12.75 0.11
N THR A 516 -19.23 -13.98 -0.36
CA THR A 516 -20.38 -14.85 -0.17
C THR A 516 -20.27 -15.81 1.02
N LEU A 517 -19.16 -15.79 1.78
CA LEU A 517 -18.95 -16.70 2.92
C LEU A 517 -20.08 -16.62 3.95
N ILE A 518 -20.62 -15.41 4.19
CA ILE A 518 -21.73 -15.17 5.11
C ILE A 518 -23.07 -15.79 4.64
N PHE A 519 -23.15 -16.27 3.41
CA PHE A 519 -24.31 -16.94 2.83
C PHE A 519 -24.10 -18.46 2.64
N ARG A 520 -23.03 -19.04 3.19
CA ARG A 520 -22.75 -20.46 3.06
C ARG A 520 -23.81 -21.33 3.75
N ASP A 521 -24.37 -20.86 4.86
CA ASP A 521 -25.55 -21.41 5.52
C ASP A 521 -26.70 -20.40 5.44
N LEU A 522 -27.56 -20.57 4.41
CA LEU A 522 -28.69 -19.67 4.17
C LEU A 522 -29.77 -19.76 5.26
N GLU A 523 -29.92 -20.89 5.90
CA GLU A 523 -30.90 -21.03 6.97
C GLU A 523 -30.49 -20.22 8.20
N ARG A 524 -29.25 -20.38 8.62
CA ARG A 524 -28.68 -19.73 9.79
C ARG A 524 -28.60 -18.21 9.62
N ILE A 525 -28.17 -17.70 8.46
CA ILE A 525 -28.19 -16.24 8.19
C ILE A 525 -29.61 -15.70 8.08
N THR A 526 -30.60 -16.51 7.59
CA THR A 526 -32.00 -16.12 7.58
C THR A 526 -32.54 -15.92 9.00
N GLN A 527 -32.23 -16.81 9.94
CA GLN A 527 -32.63 -16.66 11.34
C GLN A 527 -32.01 -15.39 11.97
N ILE A 528 -30.73 -15.11 11.70
CA ILE A 528 -30.04 -13.92 12.21
C ILE A 528 -30.70 -12.64 11.69
N LEU A 529 -30.91 -12.54 10.38
CA LEU A 529 -31.44 -11.31 9.75
C LEU A 529 -32.94 -11.09 9.99
N ASN A 530 -33.69 -12.14 10.36
CA ASN A 530 -35.14 -12.05 10.64
C ASN A 530 -35.50 -11.97 12.13
N ASN A 531 -34.49 -11.81 12.98
CA ASN A 531 -34.75 -11.61 14.41
C ASN A 531 -35.26 -10.18 14.65
N SER A 532 -36.54 -10.04 15.04
CA SER A 532 -37.19 -8.73 15.27
C SER A 532 -36.72 -8.04 16.55
N GLU A 533 -36.26 -8.79 17.54
CA GLU A 533 -35.79 -8.24 18.83
C GLU A 533 -34.34 -7.71 18.71
N LYS A 534 -33.55 -8.34 17.85
CA LYS A 534 -32.12 -8.01 17.64
C LYS A 534 -31.84 -7.85 16.14
N PRO A 535 -32.43 -6.84 15.47
CA PRO A 535 -32.36 -6.71 14.04
C PRO A 535 -30.92 -6.47 13.54
N VAL A 536 -30.55 -7.17 12.45
CA VAL A 536 -29.27 -7.05 11.78
C VAL A 536 -29.49 -6.69 10.32
N GLN A 537 -28.63 -5.80 9.77
CA GLN A 537 -28.65 -5.46 8.35
C GLN A 537 -27.24 -5.47 7.78
N LEU A 538 -27.12 -5.86 6.50
CA LEU A 538 -25.87 -5.99 5.79
C LEU A 538 -25.77 -4.96 4.66
N ILE A 539 -24.60 -4.35 4.50
CA ILE A 539 -24.30 -3.43 3.40
C ILE A 539 -23.07 -3.94 2.66
N PHE A 540 -23.25 -4.21 1.36
CA PHE A 540 -22.19 -4.63 0.46
C PHE A 540 -21.85 -3.51 -0.52
N ALA A 541 -20.57 -3.34 -0.82
CA ALA A 541 -20.09 -2.44 -1.87
C ALA A 541 -18.80 -2.96 -2.50
N GLY A 542 -18.54 -2.61 -3.74
CA GLY A 542 -17.29 -2.99 -4.41
C GLY A 542 -17.45 -3.18 -5.90
N LYS A 543 -16.32 -3.32 -6.57
CA LYS A 543 -16.21 -3.55 -8.02
C LYS A 543 -15.42 -4.83 -8.26
N ALA A 544 -15.79 -5.60 -9.28
CA ALA A 544 -14.95 -6.65 -9.84
C ALA A 544 -14.15 -6.09 -11.02
N HIS A 545 -12.93 -6.57 -11.24
CA HIS A 545 -12.19 -6.20 -12.45
C HIS A 545 -12.99 -6.61 -13.69
N PRO A 546 -13.01 -5.83 -14.80
CA PRO A 546 -13.81 -6.16 -15.98
C PRO A 546 -13.47 -7.53 -16.61
N ALA A 547 -12.23 -8.01 -16.45
CA ALA A 547 -11.81 -9.34 -16.89
C ALA A 547 -12.08 -10.45 -15.85
N ASP A 548 -12.40 -10.12 -14.60
CA ASP A 548 -12.65 -11.08 -13.51
C ASP A 548 -14.12 -11.52 -13.51
N LYS A 549 -14.44 -12.55 -14.29
CA LYS A 549 -15.80 -13.08 -14.41
C LYS A 549 -16.30 -13.69 -13.11
N GLU A 550 -15.44 -14.39 -12.37
CA GLU A 550 -15.81 -14.97 -11.09
C GLU A 550 -16.17 -13.89 -10.05
N GLY A 551 -15.39 -12.82 -10.00
CA GLY A 551 -15.71 -11.66 -9.16
C GLY A 551 -17.02 -10.97 -9.55
N GLN A 552 -17.37 -10.91 -10.83
CA GLN A 552 -18.66 -10.38 -11.32
C GLN A 552 -19.83 -11.29 -10.88
N GLU A 553 -19.68 -12.61 -10.96
CA GLU A 553 -20.70 -13.56 -10.52
C GLU A 553 -20.95 -13.46 -9.00
N LEU A 554 -19.94 -13.13 -8.18
CA LEU A 554 -20.16 -12.88 -6.76
C LEU A 554 -21.07 -11.66 -6.51
N ILE A 555 -20.92 -10.60 -7.29
CA ILE A 555 -21.79 -9.40 -7.21
C ILE A 555 -23.22 -9.79 -7.57
N LYS A 556 -23.39 -10.50 -8.67
CA LYS A 556 -24.70 -10.98 -9.15
C LYS A 556 -25.39 -11.85 -8.10
N TYR A 557 -24.70 -12.84 -7.55
CA TYR A 557 -25.23 -13.72 -6.53
C TYR A 557 -25.72 -12.96 -5.27
N ILE A 558 -24.95 -11.99 -4.78
CA ILE A 558 -25.33 -11.17 -3.63
C ILE A 558 -26.57 -10.32 -3.96
N LYS A 559 -26.62 -9.75 -5.17
CA LYS A 559 -27.79 -9.00 -5.63
C LYS A 559 -29.05 -9.88 -5.70
N GLU A 560 -28.94 -11.08 -6.25
CA GLU A 560 -30.04 -12.05 -6.30
C GLU A 560 -30.54 -12.45 -4.89
N ILE A 561 -29.59 -12.73 -3.97
CA ILE A 561 -29.95 -13.02 -2.57
C ILE A 561 -30.66 -11.84 -1.94
N SER A 562 -30.20 -10.61 -2.14
CA SER A 562 -30.78 -9.41 -1.55
C SER A 562 -32.25 -9.17 -1.94
N MET A 563 -32.67 -9.75 -3.07
CA MET A 563 -34.05 -9.62 -3.59
C MET A 563 -34.98 -10.76 -3.16
N LYS A 564 -34.44 -11.82 -2.52
CA LYS A 564 -35.29 -12.91 -1.98
C LYS A 564 -36.20 -12.39 -0.85
N PRO A 565 -37.45 -12.86 -0.72
CA PRO A 565 -38.41 -12.32 0.25
C PRO A 565 -37.89 -12.22 1.68
N GLN A 566 -37.13 -13.23 2.15
CA GLN A 566 -36.58 -13.27 3.51
C GLN A 566 -35.43 -12.27 3.74
N PHE A 567 -34.78 -11.77 2.67
CA PHE A 567 -33.63 -10.85 2.76
C PHE A 567 -33.96 -9.44 2.25
N LYS A 568 -35.12 -9.25 1.60
CA LYS A 568 -35.53 -7.98 1.00
C LYS A 568 -35.64 -6.86 2.05
N GLY A 569 -34.84 -5.80 1.89
CA GLY A 569 -34.72 -4.69 2.81
C GLY A 569 -33.87 -4.97 4.06
N LYS A 570 -33.03 -6.02 4.04
CA LYS A 570 -32.04 -6.35 5.09
C LYS A 570 -30.62 -6.45 4.53
N ILE A 571 -30.49 -6.68 3.23
CA ILE A 571 -29.23 -6.72 2.50
C ILE A 571 -29.28 -5.62 1.43
N PHE A 572 -28.32 -4.71 1.48
CA PHE A 572 -28.21 -3.58 0.57
C PHE A 572 -26.91 -3.68 -0.21
N VAL A 573 -26.97 -3.56 -1.54
CA VAL A 573 -25.84 -3.60 -2.45
C VAL A 573 -25.67 -2.21 -3.07
N LEU A 574 -24.55 -1.56 -2.79
CA LEU A 574 -24.22 -0.24 -3.32
C LEU A 574 -23.43 -0.37 -4.61
N GLU A 575 -23.82 0.39 -5.61
CA GLU A 575 -23.03 0.48 -6.86
C GLU A 575 -22.01 1.60 -6.82
N ASN A 576 -21.06 1.53 -7.73
CA ASN A 576 -20.03 2.51 -8.00
C ASN A 576 -19.18 2.89 -6.78
N TYR A 577 -18.77 1.89 -6.00
CA TYR A 577 -17.89 2.07 -4.84
C TYR A 577 -16.65 2.90 -5.19
N ASN A 578 -16.38 3.93 -4.40
CA ASN A 578 -15.26 4.87 -4.53
C ASN A 578 -14.82 5.41 -3.15
N ILE A 579 -13.83 6.32 -3.11
CA ILE A 579 -13.32 6.92 -1.86
C ILE A 579 -14.44 7.62 -1.07
N GLY A 580 -15.35 8.34 -1.74
CA GLY A 580 -16.46 9.04 -1.11
C GLY A 580 -17.39 8.08 -0.36
N ILE A 581 -17.87 7.01 -1.04
CA ILE A 581 -18.71 5.96 -0.41
C ILE A 581 -17.93 5.25 0.71
N ALA A 582 -16.64 4.99 0.49
CA ALA A 582 -15.80 4.34 1.49
C ALA A 582 -15.72 5.11 2.80
N ARG A 583 -15.59 6.45 2.76
CA ARG A 583 -15.55 7.31 3.97
C ARG A 583 -16.82 7.16 4.82
N TYR A 584 -18.00 7.07 4.18
CA TYR A 584 -19.26 6.85 4.91
C TYR A 584 -19.34 5.45 5.51
N LEU A 585 -18.96 4.42 4.75
CA LEU A 585 -18.99 3.03 5.22
C LEU A 585 -18.07 2.79 6.41
N VAL A 586 -16.78 3.16 6.29
CA VAL A 586 -15.78 2.92 7.35
C VAL A 586 -16.01 3.74 8.61
N SER A 587 -16.90 4.73 8.57
CA SER A 587 -17.25 5.54 9.74
C SER A 587 -18.66 5.32 10.26
N GLY A 588 -19.56 4.71 9.48
CA GLY A 588 -20.99 4.66 9.78
C GLY A 588 -21.57 3.27 10.01
N VAL A 589 -20.88 2.17 9.65
CA VAL A 589 -21.30 0.83 10.06
C VAL A 589 -20.88 0.56 11.51
N ASP A 590 -21.47 -0.44 12.15
CA ASP A 590 -21.10 -0.85 13.50
C ASP A 590 -19.96 -1.86 13.48
N VAL A 591 -19.97 -2.77 12.49
CA VAL A 591 -18.99 -3.84 12.30
C VAL A 591 -18.44 -3.79 10.88
N TRP A 592 -17.14 -3.90 10.77
CA TRP A 592 -16.42 -4.04 9.51
C TRP A 592 -16.04 -5.50 9.29
N LEU A 593 -16.71 -6.16 8.33
CA LEU A 593 -16.49 -7.56 8.00
C LEU A 593 -15.35 -7.70 6.98
N ASN A 594 -14.35 -8.54 7.31
CA ASN A 594 -13.21 -8.81 6.47
C ASN A 594 -12.83 -10.30 6.57
N ASN A 595 -13.16 -11.08 5.54
CA ASN A 595 -13.03 -12.53 5.56
C ASN A 595 -12.23 -13.09 4.38
N PRO A 596 -10.99 -12.61 4.14
CA PRO A 596 -10.14 -13.16 3.09
C PRO A 596 -9.78 -14.62 3.43
N ARG A 597 -9.39 -15.37 2.40
CA ARG A 597 -8.75 -16.67 2.60
C ARG A 597 -7.31 -16.46 3.04
N ARG A 598 -6.98 -16.89 4.26
CA ARG A 598 -5.63 -16.77 4.79
C ARG A 598 -4.69 -17.75 4.09
N PRO A 599 -3.44 -17.35 3.70
CA PRO A 599 -2.79 -16.04 3.94
C PRO A 599 -2.81 -15.09 2.72
N MET A 600 -3.92 -15.00 2.00
CA MET A 600 -4.00 -14.30 0.71
C MET A 600 -4.22 -12.77 0.81
N GLU A 601 -4.42 -12.23 2.01
CA GLU A 601 -4.51 -10.77 2.21
C GLU A 601 -3.14 -10.24 2.66
N ALA A 602 -2.42 -9.55 1.79
CA ALA A 602 -1.08 -9.03 2.09
C ALA A 602 -1.08 -8.08 3.30
N SER A 603 -2.03 -7.17 3.37
CA SER A 603 -2.21 -6.28 4.51
C SER A 603 -3.68 -5.99 4.77
N GLY A 604 -4.39 -5.40 3.79
CA GLY A 604 -5.67 -4.74 4.01
C GLY A 604 -5.46 -3.42 4.76
N THR A 605 -6.24 -2.39 4.43
CA THR A 605 -6.22 -1.09 5.12
C THR A 605 -7.62 -0.62 5.48
N SER A 606 -8.67 -1.25 4.94
CA SER A 606 -10.06 -0.85 5.21
C SER A 606 -10.46 -1.02 6.67
N GLY A 607 -10.02 -2.10 7.31
CA GLY A 607 -10.23 -2.32 8.74
C GLY A 607 -9.53 -1.29 9.62
N GLN A 608 -8.35 -0.80 9.21
CA GLN A 608 -7.64 0.29 9.91
C GLN A 608 -8.43 1.61 9.83
N LYS A 609 -9.04 1.91 8.67
CA LYS A 609 -9.94 3.07 8.48
C LYS A 609 -11.18 2.96 9.35
N ALA A 610 -11.74 1.76 9.44
CA ALA A 610 -12.87 1.46 10.31
C ALA A 610 -12.51 1.68 11.79
N SER A 611 -11.40 1.12 12.25
CA SER A 611 -10.94 1.24 13.64
C SER A 611 -10.76 2.67 14.12
N VAL A 612 -10.11 3.53 13.33
CA VAL A 612 -9.86 4.93 13.73
C VAL A 612 -11.16 5.73 13.89
N ASN A 613 -12.25 5.25 13.28
CA ASN A 613 -13.59 5.80 13.40
C ASN A 613 -14.44 5.11 14.50
N GLY A 614 -13.87 4.16 15.25
CA GLY A 614 -14.57 3.41 16.26
C GLY A 614 -15.48 2.28 15.74
N VAL A 615 -15.43 2.00 14.44
CA VAL A 615 -16.08 0.83 13.86
C VAL A 615 -15.25 -0.42 14.20
N ILE A 616 -15.91 -1.49 14.66
CA ILE A 616 -15.23 -2.65 15.20
C ILE A 616 -14.94 -3.66 14.09
N ASN A 617 -13.71 -4.16 14.03
CA ASN A 617 -13.32 -5.19 13.07
C ASN A 617 -13.84 -6.56 13.48
N PHE A 618 -14.38 -7.27 12.49
CA PHE A 618 -14.66 -8.70 12.53
C PHE A 618 -13.96 -9.34 11.33
N SER A 619 -12.81 -9.95 11.58
CA SER A 619 -11.91 -10.33 10.49
C SER A 619 -11.20 -11.65 10.73
N VAL A 620 -10.90 -12.35 9.63
CA VAL A 620 -9.91 -13.44 9.64
C VAL A 620 -8.55 -12.87 10.08
N LEU A 621 -7.75 -13.68 10.79
CA LEU A 621 -6.40 -13.35 11.23
C LEU A 621 -5.40 -13.37 10.06
N ASP A 622 -5.59 -12.42 9.14
CA ASP A 622 -4.78 -12.26 7.94
C ASP A 622 -4.32 -10.82 7.78
N GLY A 623 -3.25 -10.60 7.00
CA GLY A 623 -2.68 -9.29 6.76
C GLY A 623 -2.36 -8.54 8.06
N TRP A 624 -2.80 -7.28 8.17
CA TRP A 624 -2.55 -6.45 9.35
C TRP A 624 -3.26 -6.96 10.61
N TRP A 625 -4.42 -7.65 10.47
CA TRP A 625 -5.19 -8.13 11.63
C TRP A 625 -4.51 -9.29 12.35
N ALA A 626 -3.67 -10.06 11.65
CA ALA A 626 -2.86 -11.11 12.26
C ALA A 626 -1.90 -10.57 13.34
N GLU A 627 -1.48 -9.31 13.22
CA GLU A 627 -0.62 -8.63 14.21
C GLU A 627 -1.34 -7.52 15.00
N GLY A 628 -2.53 -7.12 14.56
CA GLY A 628 -3.31 -6.02 15.16
C GLY A 628 -4.34 -6.45 16.17
N TYR A 629 -4.81 -7.68 16.11
CA TYR A 629 -5.79 -8.22 17.04
C TYR A 629 -5.17 -8.46 18.43
N ASP A 630 -5.84 -7.96 19.47
CA ASP A 630 -5.40 -8.08 20.87
C ASP A 630 -6.46 -8.67 21.82
N SER A 631 -7.50 -9.31 21.28
CA SER A 631 -8.68 -9.85 21.99
C SER A 631 -9.63 -8.84 22.63
N LYS A 632 -9.29 -7.55 22.62
CA LYS A 632 -10.10 -6.47 23.24
C LYS A 632 -10.60 -5.45 22.22
N ASN A 633 -10.04 -5.45 21.00
CA ASN A 633 -10.26 -4.43 19.97
C ASN A 633 -11.16 -4.88 18.80
N GLY A 634 -11.74 -6.07 18.88
CA GLY A 634 -12.63 -6.63 17.86
C GLY A 634 -12.77 -8.14 17.99
N TRP A 635 -13.14 -8.79 16.88
CA TRP A 635 -13.37 -10.23 16.84
C TRP A 635 -12.65 -10.89 15.67
N THR A 636 -12.38 -12.18 15.80
CA THR A 636 -11.75 -13.02 14.79
C THR A 636 -12.73 -13.99 14.15
N ILE A 637 -12.46 -14.34 12.89
CA ILE A 637 -13.09 -15.43 12.16
C ILE A 637 -12.03 -16.52 11.98
N GLY A 638 -12.37 -17.76 12.33
CA GLY A 638 -11.43 -18.89 12.24
C GLY A 638 -10.27 -18.81 13.23
N THR A 639 -9.27 -19.59 12.94
CA THR A 639 -8.03 -19.73 13.72
C THR A 639 -6.79 -19.49 12.85
N ASN A 640 -5.60 -19.70 13.41
CA ASN A 640 -4.34 -19.67 12.65
C ASN A 640 -3.97 -21.02 12.02
N ASP A 641 -4.85 -22.02 12.13
CA ASP A 641 -4.58 -23.36 11.64
C ASP A 641 -4.50 -23.42 10.10
N GLU A 642 -3.73 -24.37 9.61
CA GLU A 642 -3.68 -24.72 8.20
C GLU A 642 -4.74 -25.78 7.90
N TYR A 643 -5.39 -25.66 6.77
CA TYR A 643 -6.45 -26.57 6.34
C TYR A 643 -6.02 -27.37 5.11
N SER A 644 -6.46 -28.61 5.03
CA SER A 644 -6.11 -29.51 3.91
C SER A 644 -6.79 -29.11 2.58
N SER A 645 -7.87 -28.33 2.64
CA SER A 645 -8.53 -27.81 1.45
C SER A 645 -9.22 -26.49 1.72
N TYR A 646 -9.51 -25.73 0.64
CA TYR A 646 -10.24 -24.46 0.72
C TYR A 646 -11.69 -24.65 1.19
N ASP A 647 -12.35 -25.76 0.82
CA ASP A 647 -13.73 -26.03 1.26
C ASP A 647 -13.80 -26.26 2.78
N ILE A 648 -12.86 -27.02 3.33
CA ILE A 648 -12.75 -27.23 4.78
C ILE A 648 -12.50 -25.91 5.51
N GLN A 649 -11.59 -25.08 4.98
CA GLN A 649 -11.34 -23.75 5.53
C GLN A 649 -12.61 -22.88 5.49
N ASP A 650 -13.33 -22.88 4.37
CA ASP A 650 -14.53 -22.09 4.21
C ASP A 650 -15.66 -22.56 5.16
N ASP A 651 -15.81 -23.85 5.37
CA ASP A 651 -16.75 -24.41 6.36
C ASP A 651 -16.38 -24.02 7.79
N ALA A 652 -15.11 -24.15 8.16
CA ALA A 652 -14.63 -23.82 9.51
C ALA A 652 -14.78 -22.30 9.77
N ASP A 653 -14.37 -21.46 8.84
CA ASP A 653 -14.48 -20.01 8.97
C ASP A 653 -15.92 -19.53 8.98
N SER A 654 -16.80 -20.12 8.16
CA SER A 654 -18.23 -19.81 8.13
C SER A 654 -18.89 -20.16 9.47
N ASN A 655 -18.65 -21.34 10.01
CA ASN A 655 -19.14 -21.76 11.32
C ASN A 655 -18.61 -20.85 12.45
N SER A 656 -17.34 -20.50 12.43
CA SER A 656 -16.75 -19.55 13.36
C SER A 656 -17.40 -18.17 13.27
N MET A 657 -17.69 -17.72 12.06
CA MET A 657 -18.36 -16.43 11.79
C MET A 657 -19.74 -16.39 12.42
N TYR A 658 -20.61 -17.37 12.14
CA TYR A 658 -21.94 -17.40 12.68
C TYR A 658 -21.93 -17.55 14.22
N THR A 659 -21.12 -18.44 14.75
CA THR A 659 -20.99 -18.65 16.19
C THR A 659 -20.57 -17.36 16.91
N THR A 660 -19.65 -16.59 16.33
CA THR A 660 -19.20 -15.31 16.88
C THR A 660 -20.30 -14.24 16.77
N LEU A 661 -21.02 -14.18 15.64
CA LEU A 661 -22.15 -13.26 15.49
C LEU A 661 -23.23 -13.52 16.52
N GLU A 662 -23.69 -14.76 16.65
CA GLU A 662 -24.79 -15.17 17.52
C GLU A 662 -24.47 -15.03 19.02
N ASN A 663 -23.27 -15.46 19.44
CA ASN A 663 -22.91 -15.58 20.85
C ASN A 663 -22.10 -14.42 21.41
N LYS A 664 -21.50 -13.57 20.56
CA LYS A 664 -20.64 -12.47 21.00
C LYS A 664 -21.09 -11.12 20.45
N ILE A 665 -21.13 -10.95 19.14
CA ILE A 665 -21.33 -9.63 18.51
C ILE A 665 -22.73 -9.10 18.76
N ILE A 666 -23.77 -9.86 18.35
CA ILE A 666 -25.17 -9.46 18.50
C ILE A 666 -25.54 -9.27 19.98
N PRO A 667 -25.24 -10.21 20.88
CA PRO A 667 -25.54 -10.00 22.30
C PRO A 667 -24.85 -8.77 22.87
N THR A 668 -23.57 -8.52 22.56
CA THR A 668 -22.84 -7.36 23.07
C THR A 668 -23.41 -6.03 22.58
N TYR A 669 -23.86 -5.96 21.32
CA TYR A 669 -24.48 -4.73 20.77
C TYR A 669 -25.81 -4.40 21.45
N TYR A 670 -26.62 -5.42 21.72
CA TYR A 670 -27.96 -5.29 22.31
C TYR A 670 -27.98 -5.34 23.85
N ASP A 671 -26.89 -5.58 24.54
CA ASP A 671 -26.74 -5.48 26.00
C ASP A 671 -26.69 -4.00 26.42
N LYS A 672 -27.84 -3.31 26.29
CA LYS A 672 -27.95 -1.87 26.52
C LYS A 672 -28.40 -1.59 27.96
N ALA A 673 -27.73 -0.65 28.63
CA ALA A 673 -28.12 -0.09 29.91
C ALA A 673 -29.41 0.79 29.77
N SER A 674 -29.91 1.31 30.86
CA SER A 674 -31.12 2.16 30.89
C SER A 674 -30.99 3.44 30.04
N ASN A 675 -29.76 3.91 29.78
CA ASN A 675 -29.49 5.03 28.87
C ASN A 675 -29.48 4.64 27.37
N GLY A 676 -29.78 3.39 27.03
CA GLY A 676 -29.82 2.88 25.65
C GLY A 676 -28.44 2.57 25.04
N ILE A 677 -27.40 2.56 25.86
CA ILE A 677 -26.01 2.40 25.40
C ILE A 677 -25.42 1.08 25.94
N SER A 678 -24.68 0.36 25.11
CA SER A 678 -23.90 -0.81 25.53
C SER A 678 -22.48 -0.38 25.96
N GLU A 679 -22.20 -0.45 27.23
CA GLU A 679 -20.89 -0.12 27.82
C GLU A 679 -19.79 -1.06 27.30
N LYS A 680 -20.11 -2.34 27.11
CA LYS A 680 -19.18 -3.34 26.56
C LYS A 680 -18.80 -2.99 25.14
N TRP A 681 -19.79 -2.58 24.31
CA TRP A 681 -19.58 -2.17 22.94
C TRP A 681 -18.65 -0.96 22.84
N LEU A 682 -18.92 0.06 23.65
CA LEU A 682 -18.11 1.28 23.69
C LEU A 682 -16.69 1.02 24.18
N ARG A 683 -16.49 0.09 25.09
CA ARG A 683 -15.17 -0.33 25.53
C ARG A 683 -14.37 -0.93 24.37
N ILE A 684 -14.99 -1.80 23.56
CA ILE A 684 -14.34 -2.38 22.36
C ILE A 684 -14.05 -1.29 21.33
N MET A 685 -14.97 -0.34 21.08
CA MET A 685 -14.76 0.80 20.20
C MET A 685 -13.53 1.62 20.62
N LYS A 686 -13.42 1.99 21.90
CA LYS A 686 -12.27 2.73 22.42
C LYS A 686 -10.96 1.93 22.29
N ASN A 687 -10.98 0.65 22.67
CA ASN A 687 -9.82 -0.23 22.52
C ASN A 687 -9.38 -0.33 21.05
N SER A 688 -10.34 -0.44 20.12
CA SER A 688 -10.07 -0.46 18.67
C SER A 688 -9.34 0.82 18.24
N ILE A 689 -9.85 2.00 18.62
CA ILE A 689 -9.21 3.28 18.28
C ILE A 689 -7.80 3.37 18.92
N ILE A 690 -7.69 3.06 20.20
CA ILE A 690 -6.41 3.17 20.96
C ILE A 690 -5.34 2.27 20.37
N SER A 691 -5.67 1.00 20.11
CA SER A 691 -4.68 0.02 19.64
C SER A 691 -4.22 0.25 18.20
N THR A 692 -5.05 0.94 17.38
CA THR A 692 -4.81 1.06 15.95
C THR A 692 -4.37 2.45 15.51
N GLY A 693 -4.82 3.51 16.18
CA GLY A 693 -4.69 4.89 15.70
C GLY A 693 -3.26 5.34 15.39
N GLY A 694 -2.31 5.04 16.28
CA GLY A 694 -0.89 5.35 16.07
C GLY A 694 -0.20 4.29 15.21
N ARG A 695 -0.37 3.02 15.59
CA ARG A 695 0.36 1.88 15.05
C ARG A 695 0.10 1.64 13.57
N TYR A 696 -1.13 1.89 13.09
CA TYR A 696 -1.54 1.66 11.71
C TYR A 696 -1.81 2.96 10.94
N SER A 697 -1.09 4.03 11.29
CA SER A 697 -1.06 5.27 10.49
C SER A 697 0.03 5.21 9.42
N THR A 698 -0.20 5.86 8.28
CA THR A 698 0.86 6.06 7.26
C THR A 698 1.96 6.99 7.78
N SER A 699 1.70 7.81 8.79
CA SER A 699 2.76 8.58 9.47
C SER A 699 3.79 7.64 10.13
N ARG A 700 3.34 6.63 10.91
CA ARG A 700 4.23 5.61 11.46
C ARG A 700 4.90 4.79 10.35
N MET A 701 4.14 4.36 9.34
CA MET A 701 4.65 3.60 8.20
C MET A 701 5.81 4.34 7.50
N LEU A 702 5.66 5.64 7.24
CA LEU A 702 6.70 6.45 6.62
C LEU A 702 7.91 6.72 7.51
N CYS A 703 7.70 6.84 8.83
CA CYS A 703 8.80 6.85 9.78
C CYS A 703 9.63 5.56 9.67
N ASP A 704 8.96 4.39 9.62
CA ASP A 704 9.63 3.09 9.45
C ASP A 704 10.37 2.98 8.11
N TYR A 705 9.75 3.39 7.00
CA TYR A 705 10.43 3.44 5.69
C TYR A 705 11.66 4.34 5.73
N THR A 706 11.54 5.52 6.32
CA THR A 706 12.64 6.49 6.39
C THR A 706 13.78 5.95 7.25
N ASP A 707 13.46 5.50 8.47
CA ASP A 707 14.47 5.07 9.44
C ASP A 707 15.18 3.77 9.03
N ARG A 708 14.42 2.81 8.50
CA ARG A 708 14.89 1.45 8.28
C ARG A 708 15.36 1.17 6.85
N LEU A 709 14.84 1.90 5.86
CA LEU A 709 15.10 1.62 4.45
C LEU A 709 15.77 2.81 3.74
N TYR A 710 15.19 4.02 3.79
CA TYR A 710 15.71 5.14 3.02
C TYR A 710 17.05 5.65 3.54
N MET A 711 17.12 5.99 4.83
CA MET A 711 18.32 6.61 5.39
C MET A 711 19.56 5.69 5.34
N PRO A 712 19.45 4.38 5.69
CA PRO A 712 20.58 3.47 5.54
C PRO A 712 21.11 3.37 4.09
N LEU A 713 20.19 3.34 3.09
CA LEU A 713 20.59 3.33 1.69
C LEU A 713 21.24 4.65 1.25
N ILE A 714 20.69 5.80 1.67
CA ILE A 714 21.26 7.11 1.37
C ILE A 714 22.69 7.22 1.88
N ASP A 715 22.96 6.70 3.07
CA ASP A 715 24.31 6.72 3.66
C ASP A 715 25.29 5.87 2.85
N VAL A 716 24.88 4.70 2.38
CA VAL A 716 25.69 3.84 1.48
C VAL A 716 25.87 4.51 0.12
N TYR A 717 24.78 5.02 -0.47
CA TYR A 717 24.83 5.68 -1.78
C TYR A 717 25.77 6.89 -1.80
N LYS A 718 25.73 7.72 -0.74
CA LYS A 718 26.64 8.88 -0.63
C LYS A 718 28.11 8.46 -0.59
N LYS A 719 28.45 7.34 0.04
CA LYS A 719 29.81 6.77 0.00
C LYS A 719 30.20 6.33 -1.42
N TYR A 720 29.32 5.57 -2.09
CA TYR A 720 29.54 5.11 -3.46
C TYR A 720 29.69 6.27 -4.46
N TYR A 721 28.91 7.32 -4.28
CA TYR A 721 28.93 8.47 -5.18
C TYR A 721 30.16 9.36 -4.97
N SER A 722 30.67 9.46 -3.74
CA SER A 722 31.87 10.26 -3.41
C SER A 722 33.16 9.61 -3.90
N ASP A 723 33.22 8.28 -3.90
CA ASP A 723 34.41 7.53 -4.32
C ASP A 723 34.05 6.25 -5.08
N LEU A 724 34.16 6.29 -6.40
CA LEU A 724 33.88 5.13 -7.26
C LEU A 724 34.92 4.00 -7.08
N SER A 725 36.11 4.29 -6.53
CA SER A 725 37.10 3.25 -6.26
C SER A 725 36.62 2.30 -5.17
N GLU A 726 35.84 2.77 -4.18
CA GLU A 726 35.24 1.96 -3.15
C GLU A 726 34.24 0.91 -3.72
N VAL A 727 33.44 1.33 -4.71
CA VAL A 727 32.49 0.40 -5.37
C VAL A 727 33.25 -0.60 -6.26
N ALA A 728 34.33 -0.17 -6.93
CA ALA A 728 35.18 -1.07 -7.72
C ALA A 728 35.81 -2.12 -6.81
N ASN A 729 36.39 -1.70 -5.67
CA ASN A 729 36.99 -2.58 -4.67
C ASN A 729 35.92 -3.57 -4.11
N LEU A 730 34.71 -3.09 -3.85
CA LEU A 730 33.60 -3.96 -3.43
C LEU A 730 33.26 -5.00 -4.50
N ASN A 731 33.28 -4.63 -5.77
CA ASN A 731 32.98 -5.55 -6.87
C ASN A 731 34.08 -6.61 -7.03
N GLU A 732 35.35 -6.21 -6.91
CA GLU A 732 36.47 -7.15 -6.85
C GLU A 732 36.38 -8.10 -5.65
N TRP A 733 36.01 -7.55 -4.47
CA TRP A 733 35.80 -8.34 -3.29
C TRP A 733 34.66 -9.36 -3.49
N LYS A 734 33.52 -8.97 -4.06
CA LYS A 734 32.41 -9.88 -4.38
C LYS A 734 32.87 -11.02 -5.31
N THR A 735 33.61 -10.69 -6.35
CA THR A 735 34.17 -11.67 -7.30
C THR A 735 35.09 -12.65 -6.58
N LYS A 736 35.98 -12.14 -5.73
CA LYS A 736 36.89 -12.95 -4.92
C LYS A 736 36.15 -13.89 -3.98
N MET A 737 35.09 -13.39 -3.34
CA MET A 737 34.23 -14.19 -2.46
C MET A 737 33.54 -15.31 -3.24
N GLN A 738 32.94 -15.03 -4.39
CA GLN A 738 32.25 -16.03 -5.23
C GLN A 738 33.17 -17.15 -5.69
N ILE A 739 34.39 -16.83 -6.13
CA ILE A 739 35.39 -17.81 -6.63
C ILE A 739 35.89 -18.73 -5.50
N ASN A 740 35.95 -18.23 -4.27
CA ASN A 740 36.58 -18.95 -3.17
C ASN A 740 35.58 -19.53 -2.17
N TRP A 741 34.29 -19.17 -2.24
CA TRP A 741 33.31 -19.50 -1.20
C TRP A 741 33.15 -21.01 -0.99
N GLU A 742 33.02 -21.77 -2.06
CA GLU A 742 32.85 -23.22 -1.98
C GLU A 742 34.05 -23.97 -1.41
N LYS A 743 35.22 -23.32 -1.40
CA LYS A 743 36.48 -23.93 -0.86
C LYS A 743 36.59 -23.76 0.65
N ILE A 744 35.71 -23.00 1.30
CA ILE A 744 35.66 -22.87 2.76
C ILE A 744 35.29 -24.22 3.36
N LYS A 745 36.05 -24.65 4.41
CA LYS A 745 35.75 -25.85 5.19
C LYS A 745 35.46 -25.46 6.62
N ILE A 746 34.50 -26.16 7.24
CA ILE A 746 34.13 -25.99 8.64
C ILE A 746 34.26 -27.36 9.31
N GLU A 747 34.93 -27.39 10.44
CA GLU A 747 35.15 -28.60 11.24
C GLU A 747 34.70 -28.35 12.68
N GLN A 748 33.85 -29.20 13.21
CA GLN A 748 33.43 -29.14 14.62
C GLN A 748 34.57 -29.66 15.50
N LEU A 749 34.93 -28.92 16.55
CA LEU A 749 36.04 -29.27 17.43
C LEU A 749 35.57 -29.99 18.71
N ASN A 750 34.38 -29.66 19.20
CA ASN A 750 33.79 -30.34 20.35
C ASN A 750 32.47 -30.98 19.95
N ASN A 751 32.43 -32.33 20.09
CA ASN A 751 31.17 -33.05 19.87
C ASN A 751 30.34 -33.02 21.15
N MET A 752 29.13 -32.51 21.07
CA MET A 752 28.17 -32.36 22.15
C MET A 752 26.91 -33.18 21.90
N ASP A 753 27.01 -34.24 21.09
CA ASP A 753 25.86 -35.11 20.82
C ASP A 753 25.40 -35.86 22.08
N ASN A 754 24.08 -35.93 22.24
CA ASN A 754 23.41 -36.69 23.33
C ASN A 754 23.77 -36.27 24.76
N ILE A 755 24.17 -35.00 24.97
CA ILE A 755 24.35 -34.49 26.33
C ILE A 755 23.01 -34.07 26.93
N SER A 756 22.88 -34.26 28.24
CA SER A 756 21.75 -33.69 29.00
C SER A 756 22.25 -32.56 29.90
N ILE A 757 21.57 -31.42 29.81
CA ILE A 757 21.89 -30.24 30.60
C ILE A 757 20.61 -29.64 31.22
N ASP A 758 20.75 -28.95 32.31
CA ASP A 758 19.63 -28.24 32.92
C ASP A 758 19.31 -26.93 32.15
N ALA A 759 18.03 -26.60 32.05
CA ALA A 759 17.60 -25.37 31.41
C ALA A 759 18.22 -24.12 32.08
N GLY A 760 18.69 -23.19 31.29
CA GLY A 760 19.43 -22.01 31.77
C GLY A 760 20.95 -22.18 31.82
N ASN A 761 21.46 -23.39 31.66
CA ASN A 761 22.90 -23.60 31.54
C ASN A 761 23.40 -23.16 30.14
N LYS A 762 24.67 -22.75 30.11
CA LYS A 762 25.36 -22.35 28.88
C LYS A 762 26.32 -23.44 28.45
N ILE A 763 26.22 -23.84 27.18
CA ILE A 763 27.20 -24.73 26.57
C ILE A 763 28.14 -23.93 25.66
N GLU A 764 29.40 -24.28 25.68
CA GLU A 764 30.40 -23.72 24.78
C GLU A 764 30.53 -24.63 23.53
N VAL A 765 30.28 -24.00 22.38
CA VAL A 765 30.41 -24.68 21.08
C VAL A 765 31.58 -24.04 20.31
N THR A 766 32.37 -24.89 19.67
CA THR A 766 33.61 -24.47 19.03
C THR A 766 33.74 -25.14 17.66
N CYS A 767 34.13 -24.36 16.65
CA CYS A 767 34.42 -24.86 15.31
C CYS A 767 35.73 -24.27 14.78
N LYS A 768 36.36 -25.02 13.88
CA LYS A 768 37.50 -24.57 13.07
C LYS A 768 37.02 -24.26 11.67
N VAL A 769 37.39 -23.07 11.17
CA VAL A 769 37.14 -22.66 9.80
C VAL A 769 38.48 -22.60 9.06
N ILE A 770 38.53 -23.27 7.92
CA ILE A 770 39.70 -23.23 7.03
C ILE A 770 39.32 -22.34 5.86
N LEU A 771 40.03 -21.22 5.73
CA LEU A 771 39.76 -20.22 4.70
C LEU A 771 40.69 -20.39 3.52
N PRO A 772 40.19 -20.36 2.27
CA PRO A 772 41.02 -20.23 1.09
C PRO A 772 41.64 -18.84 1.02
N ASP A 773 41.69 -18.20 -0.12
CA ASP A 773 42.16 -16.80 -0.25
C ASP A 773 41.10 -15.77 0.18
N ILE A 774 40.57 -15.93 1.42
CA ILE A 774 39.60 -15.05 2.08
C ILE A 774 40.18 -14.67 3.45
N SER A 775 40.10 -13.38 3.81
CA SER A 775 40.43 -12.90 5.16
C SER A 775 39.35 -13.26 6.17
N ALA A 776 39.73 -13.58 7.39
CA ALA A 776 38.80 -13.80 8.51
C ALA A 776 37.93 -12.56 8.81
N ASP A 777 38.40 -11.35 8.53
CA ASP A 777 37.64 -10.10 8.69
C ASP A 777 36.47 -9.99 7.69
N ASN A 778 36.51 -10.73 6.60
CA ASN A 778 35.53 -10.73 5.53
C ASN A 778 34.40 -11.76 5.71
N ILE A 779 34.36 -12.43 6.86
CA ILE A 779 33.35 -13.43 7.19
C ILE A 779 32.77 -13.21 8.60
N THR A 780 31.58 -13.72 8.81
CA THR A 780 31.00 -13.98 10.13
C THR A 780 30.78 -15.47 10.25
N VAL A 781 31.23 -16.06 11.35
CA VAL A 781 30.92 -17.45 11.71
C VAL A 781 29.80 -17.44 12.71
N GLU A 782 28.79 -18.26 12.51
CA GLU A 782 27.58 -18.26 13.30
C GLU A 782 27.22 -19.69 13.78
N THR A 783 26.73 -19.75 15.00
CA THR A 783 26.01 -20.93 15.50
C THR A 783 24.53 -20.77 15.19
N TYR A 784 23.95 -21.77 14.56
CA TYR A 784 22.54 -21.86 14.20
C TYR A 784 21.90 -22.95 15.06
N ALA A 785 21.06 -22.59 16.01
CA ALA A 785 20.52 -23.52 16.99
C ALA A 785 19.02 -23.35 17.15
N GLY A 786 18.31 -24.44 17.43
CA GLY A 786 16.87 -24.39 17.70
C GLY A 786 16.33 -25.73 18.19
N ARG A 787 15.06 -25.79 18.48
CA ARG A 787 14.37 -26.96 18.97
C ARG A 787 14.13 -27.95 17.83
N ILE A 788 14.47 -29.24 18.06
CA ILE A 788 14.19 -30.29 17.06
C ILE A 788 12.73 -30.73 17.21
N THR A 789 12.00 -30.71 16.09
CA THR A 789 10.63 -31.23 16.01
C THR A 789 10.60 -32.74 15.84
N ASP A 790 9.43 -33.36 16.02
CA ASP A 790 9.21 -34.78 15.74
C ASP A 790 9.48 -35.17 14.28
N LYS A 791 9.50 -34.22 13.38
CA LYS A 791 9.84 -34.39 11.95
C LYS A 791 11.34 -34.23 11.67
N GLY A 792 12.16 -33.95 12.68
CA GLY A 792 13.61 -33.73 12.53
C GLY A 792 14.01 -32.40 11.99
N THR A 793 13.07 -31.43 11.91
CA THR A 793 13.34 -30.04 11.52
C THR A 793 13.67 -29.20 12.75
N ILE A 794 14.40 -28.08 12.55
CA ILE A 794 14.73 -27.14 13.63
C ILE A 794 13.72 -25.98 13.62
N GLU A 795 13.11 -25.74 14.78
CA GLU A 795 12.19 -24.60 15.00
C GLU A 795 12.73 -23.66 16.08
N ASN A 796 12.14 -22.46 16.16
CA ASN A 796 12.54 -21.40 17.11
C ASN A 796 14.05 -21.10 17.05
N ILE A 797 14.52 -20.87 15.82
CA ILE A 797 15.93 -20.72 15.50
C ILE A 797 16.51 -19.49 16.20
N THR A 798 17.67 -19.70 16.85
CA THR A 798 18.54 -18.64 17.39
C THR A 798 19.85 -18.66 16.63
N ILE A 799 20.22 -17.53 16.07
CA ILE A 799 21.47 -17.35 15.35
C ILE A 799 22.38 -16.50 16.22
N MET A 800 23.59 -16.98 16.50
CA MET A 800 24.57 -16.26 17.30
C MET A 800 25.92 -16.17 16.59
N PRO A 801 26.48 -14.96 16.45
CA PRO A 801 27.84 -14.82 15.96
C PRO A 801 28.83 -15.46 16.95
N MET A 802 29.90 -16.01 16.40
CA MET A 802 30.96 -16.66 17.16
C MET A 802 32.20 -15.77 17.23
N ASP A 803 32.87 -15.78 18.38
CA ASP A 803 34.11 -15.02 18.59
C ASP A 803 35.32 -15.81 18.08
N LEU A 804 36.21 -15.13 17.32
CA LEU A 804 37.48 -15.68 16.90
C LEU A 804 38.42 -15.74 18.12
N ILE A 805 38.82 -16.94 18.53
CA ILE A 805 39.67 -17.16 19.72
C ILE A 805 41.09 -17.52 19.37
N GLU A 806 41.33 -18.15 18.21
CA GLU A 806 42.67 -18.52 17.77
C GLU A 806 42.77 -18.39 16.26
N LYS A 807 43.96 -17.99 15.77
CA LYS A 807 44.27 -17.91 14.36
C LYS A 807 45.65 -18.49 14.04
N ASN A 808 45.69 -19.25 12.95
CA ASN A 808 46.91 -19.77 12.36
C ASN A 808 46.98 -19.33 10.90
N GLU A 809 47.66 -18.22 10.66
CA GLU A 809 47.74 -17.61 9.31
C GLU A 809 48.50 -18.49 8.30
N GLU A 810 49.49 -19.26 8.72
CA GLU A 810 50.26 -20.17 7.84
C GLU A 810 49.38 -21.27 7.26
N LYS A 811 48.56 -21.89 8.12
CA LYS A 811 47.62 -22.94 7.76
C LYS A 811 46.25 -22.41 7.30
N ARG A 812 46.03 -21.12 7.47
CA ARG A 812 44.72 -20.47 7.22
C ARG A 812 43.58 -21.12 8.04
N GLU A 813 43.88 -21.52 9.26
CA GLU A 813 42.93 -22.12 10.20
C GLU A 813 42.56 -21.13 11.28
N TYR A 814 41.26 -21.00 11.55
CA TYR A 814 40.70 -20.06 12.48
C TYR A 814 39.72 -20.77 13.40
N ILE A 815 39.87 -20.64 14.73
CA ILE A 815 38.99 -21.27 15.71
C ILE A 815 38.02 -20.23 16.24
N TYR A 816 36.75 -20.57 16.14
CA TYR A 816 35.64 -19.75 16.60
C TYR A 816 34.88 -20.42 17.73
N LYS A 817 34.35 -19.64 18.68
CA LYS A 817 33.65 -20.07 19.87
C LYS A 817 32.40 -19.24 20.13
N ALA A 818 31.32 -19.92 20.58
CA ALA A 818 30.12 -19.25 21.09
C ALA A 818 29.62 -19.91 22.36
N LYS A 819 28.81 -19.21 23.13
CA LYS A 819 28.09 -19.73 24.30
C LYS A 819 26.60 -19.78 23.98
N LEU A 820 26.08 -20.99 23.83
CA LEU A 820 24.67 -21.24 23.56
C LEU A 820 23.92 -21.41 24.88
N GLU A 821 22.93 -20.54 25.11
CA GLU A 821 22.07 -20.60 26.30
C GLU A 821 20.70 -21.15 25.92
N LEU A 822 20.33 -22.27 26.55
CA LEU A 822 19.07 -22.99 26.31
C LEU A 822 18.18 -22.83 27.54
N THR A 823 17.15 -21.99 27.42
CA THR A 823 16.30 -21.57 28.55
C THR A 823 15.05 -22.42 28.74
N THR A 824 14.65 -23.22 27.75
CA THR A 824 13.45 -24.07 27.80
C THR A 824 13.81 -25.54 27.60
N GLY A 825 13.13 -26.43 28.30
CA GLY A 825 13.32 -27.87 28.14
C GLY A 825 12.92 -28.37 26.74
N GLY A 826 13.60 -29.41 26.26
CA GLY A 826 13.33 -30.08 24.99
C GLY A 826 14.59 -30.56 24.29
N ASN A 827 14.43 -31.15 23.12
CA ASN A 827 15.56 -31.57 22.28
C ASN A 827 15.98 -30.41 21.40
N TYR A 828 17.26 -30.06 21.39
CA TYR A 828 17.85 -29.01 20.62
C TYR A 828 18.90 -29.54 19.65
N GLY A 829 18.93 -28.97 18.46
CA GLY A 829 20.02 -29.16 17.50
C GLY A 829 20.77 -27.84 17.29
N TYR A 830 22.05 -27.95 16.98
CA TYR A 830 22.85 -26.80 16.54
C TYR A 830 23.79 -27.24 15.41
N THR A 831 24.15 -26.22 14.61
CA THR A 831 25.11 -26.38 13.51
C THR A 831 25.89 -25.07 13.35
N PHE A 832 26.88 -25.08 12.45
CA PHE A 832 27.73 -23.91 12.17
C PHE A 832 27.60 -23.51 10.72
N ARG A 833 27.68 -22.20 10.51
CA ARG A 833 27.71 -21.61 9.17
C ARG A 833 28.64 -20.41 9.08
N VAL A 834 29.09 -20.14 7.87
CA VAL A 834 29.88 -18.96 7.53
C VAL A 834 29.06 -18.08 6.58
N MET A 835 29.01 -16.79 6.88
CA MET A 835 28.39 -15.75 6.08
C MET A 835 29.42 -14.72 5.64
N PRO A 836 29.26 -14.07 4.45
CA PRO A 836 30.14 -12.97 4.04
C PRO A 836 29.90 -11.73 4.91
N LYS A 837 30.96 -10.96 5.14
CA LYS A 837 30.90 -9.71 5.92
C LYS A 837 31.66 -8.61 5.19
N HIS A 838 30.96 -7.49 4.95
CA HIS A 838 31.57 -6.28 4.39
C HIS A 838 30.79 -5.05 4.88
N ASN A 839 31.51 -3.97 5.23
CA ASN A 839 30.92 -2.76 5.81
C ASN A 839 30.02 -1.94 4.86
N MET A 840 30.09 -2.22 3.57
CA MET A 840 29.27 -1.56 2.54
C MET A 840 28.08 -2.42 2.09
N ILE A 841 27.86 -3.58 2.69
CA ILE A 841 26.74 -4.48 2.39
C ILE A 841 25.79 -4.49 3.59
N LEU A 842 24.56 -4.01 3.38
CA LEU A 842 23.55 -3.91 4.45
C LEU A 842 22.90 -5.26 4.74
N ASP A 843 22.65 -6.07 3.71
CA ASP A 843 22.00 -7.39 3.81
C ASP A 843 22.88 -8.41 3.08
N PRO A 844 23.79 -9.09 3.80
CA PRO A 844 24.74 -10.06 3.19
C PRO A 844 24.05 -11.23 2.50
N GLU A 845 22.82 -11.56 2.89
CA GLU A 845 21.97 -12.57 2.27
C GLU A 845 21.74 -12.31 0.76
N ASN A 846 21.78 -11.03 0.33
CA ASN A 846 21.68 -10.65 -1.07
C ASN A 846 22.78 -11.25 -1.95
N LEU A 847 23.92 -11.63 -1.37
CA LEU A 847 25.02 -12.26 -2.10
C LEU A 847 24.75 -13.73 -2.40
N ASN A 848 23.73 -14.34 -1.76
CA ASN A 848 23.42 -15.77 -1.86
C ASN A 848 24.64 -16.67 -1.57
N LEU A 849 25.48 -16.24 -0.63
CA LEU A 849 26.69 -16.96 -0.18
C LEU A 849 26.50 -17.39 1.27
N ILE A 850 26.40 -18.68 1.48
CA ILE A 850 26.34 -19.30 2.80
C ILE A 850 27.10 -20.63 2.74
N LYS A 851 27.91 -20.92 3.75
CA LYS A 851 28.60 -22.21 3.84
C LYS A 851 28.23 -22.89 5.14
N TRP A 852 27.56 -24.00 5.04
CA TRP A 852 27.24 -24.87 6.19
C TRP A 852 28.34 -25.88 6.44
N ILE A 853 28.48 -26.30 7.69
CA ILE A 853 29.27 -27.50 7.99
C ILE A 853 28.62 -28.69 7.29
N THR A 854 29.41 -29.48 6.64
CA THR A 854 28.98 -30.76 6.01
C THR A 854 29.54 -31.91 6.79
N ALA A 855 28.76 -33.02 6.87
CA ALA A 855 29.15 -34.25 7.57
C ALA A 855 30.43 -34.86 6.96
#